data_93f1a7c2b304dc0bca54911f2c214bd0
#
_entry.id   93f1a7c2b304dc0bca54911f2c214bd0
#
_cell.length_a   1.000
_cell.length_b   1.000
_cell.length_c   1.000
_cell.angle_alpha   90.00
_cell.angle_beta   90.00
_cell.angle_gamma   90.00
#
_symmetry.space_group_name_H-M   'P 1'
#
loop_
_entity.id
_entity.type
_entity.pdbx_description
1 polymer ?
#
loop_
_entity_poly.entity_id
_entity_poly.type
_entity_poly.pdbx_seq_one_letter_code
_entity_poly.pdbx_strand_id
1 'polypeptide(L)'
;MNDNKIMNRAADNIRILAAAMVEKAKSGHPGGAMGGADFINTLYSEFLVYDPENPNWEGRDRFFLDPGHMAPMLYAQLALIGKYSLEELQQLRQWGSPTHGHPEHNLLRGIENTSGPLGQGHAYAVGAAIAANFLKARFGEVMNQNIYAYISDGGVEEEISQGAGRIAGTLGLSNLIMFYDANAIQLSTKVEDVMNEDTAKKYESWGWYVQKINGNDVDEIRAAIKNAQAEKNRPSLIIGACIMGKGARKADGSSYEANCATHGAPLGGDNFVQTMKNLGADPENPFQIFPEVKEMYAKRAEELKKICAERYAAKAEWAKANPELAAQMEQWFKGEAPKVDWSKVEQKAGAATRGASATVLGVLAEQVPNMICASADLSNSDKTDGFLKKTHAFVKGDFSGAFFQAGVAELTMACCCIGMALHGGVIPACGTFFVFSDYMKPAVRMAALMELPVKFIWTHDAFRVGEDGPTHEPVEQEAQIRLMEKLKNHSGKNSMLVLRPADAEETTVCWRLAMENTTTPSALILSRQNIEMLPEGNDYNQAEKGAYVVAGSDEDYDVILLASGSEVSTLEAGAKLLKADGIKVRVVSVPSEGLFRSQSKEYQQSVLPCGKKKFGMTAGLPVTLEGLVGADGCVWGLESFGFSAPYKVLDEKLGYTGENVYEQVKKLLA
;
A
#
# COMPACT_ATOMS: atom_id res chain seq x y z
N MET A 1 -13.49 -18.75 -28.81
CA MET A 1 -13.49 -19.58 -27.58
C MET A 1 -12.92 -20.93 -27.89
N ASN A 2 -12.10 -21.45 -27.00
CA ASN A 2 -11.46 -22.75 -27.16
C ASN A 2 -12.44 -23.90 -26.87
N ASP A 3 -12.15 -25.09 -27.39
CA ASP A 3 -12.87 -26.32 -27.06
C ASP A 3 -12.66 -26.69 -25.58
N ASN A 4 -13.70 -27.23 -24.90
CA ASN A 4 -13.64 -27.56 -23.46
C ASN A 4 -12.59 -28.63 -23.15
N LYS A 5 -12.28 -29.54 -24.10
CA LYS A 5 -11.24 -30.56 -23.90
C LYS A 5 -9.87 -29.92 -23.75
N ILE A 6 -9.52 -28.95 -24.61
CA ILE A 6 -8.23 -28.23 -24.48
C ILE A 6 -8.21 -27.34 -23.25
N MET A 7 -9.35 -26.72 -22.86
CA MET A 7 -9.42 -25.90 -21.65
C MET A 7 -9.17 -26.74 -20.40
N ASN A 8 -9.80 -27.89 -20.28
CA ASN A 8 -9.57 -28.83 -19.17
C ASN A 8 -8.11 -29.33 -19.15
N ARG A 9 -7.54 -29.62 -20.34
CA ARG A 9 -6.14 -30.05 -20.45
C ARG A 9 -5.17 -28.96 -20.00
N ALA A 10 -5.45 -27.68 -20.30
CA ALA A 10 -4.64 -26.55 -19.86
C ALA A 10 -4.76 -26.33 -18.35
N ALA A 11 -5.96 -26.48 -17.77
CA ALA A 11 -6.15 -26.44 -16.33
C ALA A 11 -5.39 -27.58 -15.62
N ASP A 12 -5.39 -28.79 -16.19
CA ASP A 12 -4.61 -29.92 -15.66
C ASP A 12 -3.10 -29.66 -15.76
N ASN A 13 -2.63 -28.98 -16.80
CA ASN A 13 -1.23 -28.57 -16.91
C ASN A 13 -0.83 -27.59 -15.79
N ILE A 14 -1.71 -26.65 -15.42
CA ILE A 14 -1.50 -25.76 -14.27
C ILE A 14 -1.43 -26.57 -12.97
N ARG A 15 -2.36 -27.51 -12.75
CA ARG A 15 -2.37 -28.41 -11.58
C ARG A 15 -1.08 -29.20 -11.45
N ILE A 16 -0.63 -29.79 -12.55
CA ILE A 16 0.63 -30.56 -12.61
C ILE A 16 1.80 -29.70 -12.20
N LEU A 17 1.98 -28.54 -12.84
CA LEU A 17 3.10 -27.62 -12.56
C LEU A 17 3.04 -27.12 -11.11
N ALA A 18 1.86 -26.73 -10.61
CA ALA A 18 1.67 -26.27 -9.25
C ALA A 18 2.04 -27.34 -8.21
N ALA A 19 1.55 -28.56 -8.37
CA ALA A 19 1.88 -29.68 -7.49
C ALA A 19 3.36 -30.04 -7.58
N ALA A 20 3.95 -30.04 -8.77
CA ALA A 20 5.38 -30.36 -8.98
C ALA A 20 6.30 -29.32 -8.36
N MET A 21 5.98 -28.04 -8.45
CA MET A 21 6.73 -26.96 -7.77
C MET A 21 6.77 -27.20 -6.26
N VAL A 22 5.63 -27.45 -5.64
CA VAL A 22 5.51 -27.66 -4.19
C VAL A 22 6.21 -28.95 -3.77
N GLU A 23 6.04 -30.04 -4.54
CA GLU A 23 6.69 -31.31 -4.27
C GLU A 23 8.22 -31.18 -4.32
N LYS A 24 8.77 -30.48 -5.33
CA LYS A 24 10.20 -30.27 -5.47
C LYS A 24 10.77 -29.37 -4.36
N ALA A 25 10.06 -28.30 -4.00
CA ALA A 25 10.45 -27.39 -2.95
C ALA A 25 10.32 -27.98 -1.53
N LYS A 26 9.60 -29.10 -1.39
CA LYS A 26 9.18 -29.69 -0.11
C LYS A 26 8.47 -28.70 0.81
N SER A 27 7.88 -27.65 0.21
CA SER A 27 7.24 -26.54 0.93
C SER A 27 6.31 -25.79 -0.01
N GLY A 28 5.10 -25.47 0.43
CA GLY A 28 4.12 -24.70 -0.35
C GLY A 28 2.70 -25.22 -0.21
N HIS A 29 1.80 -24.65 -1.02
CA HIS A 29 0.35 -24.86 -0.92
C HIS A 29 -0.17 -25.36 -2.28
N PRO A 30 -0.31 -26.68 -2.49
CA PRO A 30 -0.77 -27.21 -3.77
C PRO A 30 -2.29 -27.17 -3.93
N GLY A 31 -3.06 -27.34 -2.85
CA GLY A 31 -4.49 -27.63 -2.92
C GLY A 31 -5.34 -26.52 -3.55
N GLY A 32 -5.25 -25.31 -3.03
CA GLY A 32 -5.92 -24.14 -3.63
C GLY A 32 -5.45 -23.87 -5.05
N ALA A 33 -4.13 -23.98 -5.29
CA ALA A 33 -3.54 -23.81 -6.61
C ALA A 33 -4.10 -24.80 -7.66
N MET A 34 -4.37 -26.04 -7.24
CA MET A 34 -5.00 -27.04 -8.10
C MET A 34 -6.51 -26.75 -8.27
N GLY A 35 -7.20 -26.27 -7.22
CA GLY A 35 -8.62 -25.94 -7.27
C GLY A 35 -8.97 -24.81 -8.20
N GLY A 36 -8.17 -23.73 -8.19
CA GLY A 36 -8.40 -22.51 -8.97
C GLY A 36 -7.93 -22.56 -10.43
N ALA A 37 -7.32 -23.67 -10.86
CA ALA A 37 -6.72 -23.79 -12.19
C ALA A 37 -7.69 -23.55 -13.34
N ASP A 38 -8.95 -23.95 -13.23
CA ASP A 38 -9.96 -23.77 -14.27
C ASP A 38 -10.29 -22.29 -14.48
N PHE A 39 -10.45 -21.53 -13.40
CA PHE A 39 -10.77 -20.10 -13.47
C PHE A 39 -9.59 -19.32 -14.07
N ILE A 40 -8.38 -19.49 -13.53
CA ILE A 40 -7.23 -18.68 -13.99
C ILE A 40 -6.89 -19.00 -15.45
N ASN A 41 -6.98 -20.28 -15.86
CA ASN A 41 -6.82 -20.65 -17.26
C ASN A 41 -7.86 -19.98 -18.15
N THR A 42 -9.14 -20.01 -17.76
CA THR A 42 -10.23 -19.41 -18.56
C THR A 42 -10.05 -17.91 -18.66
N LEU A 43 -9.70 -17.24 -17.56
CA LEU A 43 -9.46 -15.80 -17.54
C LEU A 43 -8.35 -15.41 -18.51
N TYR A 44 -7.17 -16.03 -18.42
CA TYR A 44 -6.01 -15.66 -19.24
C TYR A 44 -6.14 -16.07 -20.71
N SER A 45 -6.73 -17.24 -20.96
CA SER A 45 -6.83 -17.76 -22.33
C SER A 45 -7.93 -17.10 -23.17
N GLU A 46 -8.96 -16.47 -22.53
CA GLU A 46 -10.12 -15.99 -23.27
C GLU A 46 -10.57 -14.55 -22.93
N PHE A 47 -10.30 -14.01 -21.74
CA PHE A 47 -10.90 -12.76 -21.28
C PHE A 47 -9.90 -11.66 -20.98
N LEU A 48 -8.88 -11.93 -20.17
CA LEU A 48 -7.91 -10.90 -19.74
C LEU A 48 -7.20 -10.28 -20.94
N VAL A 49 -7.26 -8.97 -21.05
CA VAL A 49 -6.60 -8.21 -22.12
C VAL A 49 -5.32 -7.58 -21.59
N TYR A 50 -4.20 -8.05 -22.06
CA TYR A 50 -2.87 -7.54 -21.76
C TYR A 50 -2.01 -7.55 -23.04
N ASP A 51 -0.95 -6.76 -23.06
CA ASP A 51 0.00 -6.80 -24.17
C ASP A 51 1.11 -7.82 -23.86
N PRO A 52 1.23 -8.92 -24.66
CA PRO A 52 2.28 -9.91 -24.45
C PRO A 52 3.70 -9.34 -24.55
N GLU A 53 3.90 -8.27 -25.33
CA GLU A 53 5.19 -7.65 -25.63
C GLU A 53 5.47 -6.43 -24.75
N ASN A 54 4.42 -5.75 -24.21
CA ASN A 54 4.54 -4.57 -23.35
C ASN A 54 3.78 -4.76 -22.02
N PRO A 55 4.39 -5.37 -21.01
CA PRO A 55 3.72 -5.59 -19.72
C PRO A 55 3.38 -4.30 -18.97
N ASN A 56 4.01 -3.18 -19.33
CA ASN A 56 3.73 -1.86 -18.72
C ASN A 56 2.63 -1.08 -19.47
N TRP A 57 1.98 -1.69 -20.47
CA TRP A 57 0.91 -1.01 -21.17
C TRP A 57 -0.18 -0.54 -20.20
N GLU A 58 -0.44 0.76 -20.16
CA GLU A 58 -1.38 1.38 -19.25
C GLU A 58 -2.84 0.95 -19.49
N GLY A 59 -3.18 0.59 -20.74
CA GLY A 59 -4.53 0.17 -21.16
C GLY A 59 -4.87 -1.30 -20.87
N ARG A 60 -3.99 -2.08 -20.21
CA ARG A 60 -4.24 -3.48 -19.90
C ARG A 60 -5.28 -3.66 -18.83
N ASP A 61 -6.01 -4.78 -18.85
CA ASP A 61 -6.74 -5.26 -17.68
C ASP A 61 -5.76 -5.64 -16.56
N ARG A 62 -6.22 -5.65 -15.30
CA ARG A 62 -5.41 -5.98 -14.13
C ARG A 62 -5.91 -7.25 -13.48
N PHE A 63 -5.00 -8.07 -12.98
CA PHE A 63 -5.34 -9.25 -12.20
C PHE A 63 -4.63 -9.22 -10.84
N PHE A 64 -5.40 -9.16 -9.76
CA PHE A 64 -4.93 -9.18 -8.38
C PHE A 64 -5.14 -10.55 -7.76
N LEU A 65 -4.08 -11.13 -7.20
CA LEU A 65 -4.17 -12.36 -6.42
C LEU A 65 -4.14 -12.02 -4.93
N ASP A 66 -5.25 -12.25 -4.22
CA ASP A 66 -5.31 -12.06 -2.77
C ASP A 66 -4.64 -13.22 -2.00
N PRO A 67 -5.02 -14.51 -2.22
CA PRO A 67 -4.41 -15.62 -1.51
C PRO A 67 -3.00 -15.92 -2.02
N GLY A 68 -2.01 -15.18 -1.50
CA GLY A 68 -0.61 -15.28 -1.94
C GLY A 68 -0.02 -16.68 -1.82
N HIS A 69 -0.54 -17.53 -0.92
CA HIS A 69 -0.15 -18.93 -0.81
C HIS A 69 -0.48 -19.74 -2.07
N MET A 70 -1.42 -19.27 -2.91
CA MET A 70 -1.72 -19.85 -4.23
C MET A 70 -0.71 -19.43 -5.32
N ALA A 71 0.44 -18.86 -4.96
CA ALA A 71 1.54 -18.53 -5.88
C ALA A 71 1.84 -19.61 -6.93
N PRO A 72 1.84 -20.92 -6.61
CA PRO A 72 2.09 -21.96 -7.62
C PRO A 72 1.09 -21.95 -8.77
N MET A 73 -0.20 -21.62 -8.53
CA MET A 73 -1.18 -21.43 -9.59
C MET A 73 -0.80 -20.29 -10.53
N LEU A 74 -0.48 -19.14 -9.94
CA LEU A 74 -0.12 -17.95 -10.72
C LEU A 74 1.16 -18.16 -11.52
N TYR A 75 2.21 -18.73 -10.91
CA TYR A 75 3.47 -18.99 -11.63
C TYR A 75 3.29 -20.02 -12.75
N ALA A 76 2.50 -21.09 -12.53
CA ALA A 76 2.16 -22.04 -13.57
C ALA A 76 1.44 -21.35 -14.74
N GLN A 77 0.43 -20.53 -14.46
CA GLN A 77 -0.29 -19.76 -15.48
C GLN A 77 0.64 -18.81 -16.22
N LEU A 78 1.50 -18.10 -15.51
CA LEU A 78 2.47 -17.16 -16.12
C LEU A 78 3.54 -17.88 -16.94
N ALA A 79 3.87 -19.14 -16.61
CA ALA A 79 4.75 -19.96 -17.43
C ALA A 79 4.06 -20.37 -18.75
N LEU A 80 2.75 -20.68 -18.74
CA LEU A 80 2.00 -20.99 -19.96
C LEU A 80 1.98 -19.82 -20.96
N ILE A 81 2.04 -18.58 -20.47
CA ILE A 81 2.14 -17.38 -21.32
C ILE A 81 3.59 -16.91 -21.55
N GLY A 82 4.58 -17.67 -21.09
CA GLY A 82 6.01 -17.41 -21.37
C GLY A 82 6.67 -16.36 -20.45
N LYS A 83 6.07 -16.00 -19.31
CA LYS A 83 6.67 -15.04 -18.34
C LYS A 83 7.65 -15.69 -17.36
N TYR A 84 7.56 -17.01 -17.20
CA TYR A 84 8.47 -17.84 -16.40
C TYR A 84 8.93 -19.04 -17.20
N SER A 85 10.17 -19.44 -17.04
CA SER A 85 10.69 -20.70 -17.58
C SER A 85 10.35 -21.88 -16.65
N LEU A 86 10.39 -23.10 -17.19
CA LEU A 86 10.19 -24.31 -16.39
C LEU A 86 11.30 -24.52 -15.36
N GLU A 87 12.51 -24.05 -15.65
CA GLU A 87 13.64 -24.05 -14.73
C GLU A 87 13.40 -23.12 -13.55
N GLU A 88 12.85 -21.93 -13.79
CA GLU A 88 12.48 -20.99 -12.73
C GLU A 88 11.38 -21.56 -11.84
N LEU A 89 10.38 -22.27 -12.40
CA LEU A 89 9.36 -22.93 -11.61
C LEU A 89 9.95 -23.96 -10.63
N GLN A 90 11.01 -24.65 -11.05
CA GLN A 90 11.71 -25.63 -10.24
C GLN A 90 12.47 -25.00 -9.05
N GLN A 91 12.61 -23.71 -9.02
CA GLN A 91 13.29 -22.93 -7.97
C GLN A 91 12.31 -22.26 -6.99
N LEU A 92 11.07 -22.76 -6.90
CA LEU A 92 10.10 -22.23 -5.93
C LEU A 92 10.70 -22.13 -4.52
N ARG A 93 10.60 -20.95 -3.88
CA ARG A 93 11.08 -20.68 -2.51
C ARG A 93 12.60 -20.83 -2.33
N GLN A 94 13.41 -20.81 -3.39
CA GLN A 94 14.85 -20.84 -3.28
C GLN A 94 15.42 -19.41 -3.23
N TRP A 95 16.58 -19.24 -2.57
CA TRP A 95 17.25 -17.95 -2.48
C TRP A 95 17.58 -17.39 -3.87
N GLY A 96 17.16 -16.13 -4.12
CA GLY A 96 17.40 -15.44 -5.37
C GLY A 96 16.53 -15.90 -6.55
N SER A 97 15.57 -16.80 -6.31
CA SER A 97 14.61 -17.22 -7.33
C SER A 97 13.51 -16.18 -7.53
N PRO A 98 13.03 -15.97 -8.76
CA PRO A 98 11.87 -15.12 -9.02
C PRO A 98 10.53 -15.78 -8.67
N THR A 99 10.52 -17.06 -8.27
CA THR A 99 9.34 -17.78 -7.81
C THR A 99 9.29 -17.81 -6.28
N HIS A 100 8.94 -16.65 -5.71
CA HIS A 100 8.84 -16.45 -4.26
C HIS A 100 7.73 -17.32 -3.65
N GLY A 101 7.78 -17.52 -2.34
CA GLY A 101 6.77 -18.30 -1.61
C GLY A 101 5.35 -17.71 -1.69
N HIS A 102 5.27 -16.40 -1.79
CA HIS A 102 4.10 -15.58 -2.10
C HIS A 102 4.51 -14.59 -3.19
N PRO A 103 3.65 -14.25 -4.17
CA PRO A 103 4.05 -13.39 -5.27
C PRO A 103 4.47 -12.01 -4.80
N GLU A 104 5.52 -11.47 -5.40
CA GLU A 104 5.96 -10.09 -5.21
C GLU A 104 5.69 -9.28 -6.48
N HIS A 105 5.25 -8.04 -6.30
CA HIS A 105 4.92 -7.12 -7.39
C HIS A 105 6.05 -7.05 -8.43
N ASN A 106 5.73 -7.41 -9.66
CA ASN A 106 6.68 -7.38 -10.78
C ASN A 106 5.92 -7.37 -12.11
N LEU A 107 5.68 -6.19 -12.66
CA LEU A 107 4.91 -6.04 -13.89
C LEU A 107 5.57 -6.73 -15.09
N LEU A 108 6.91 -6.78 -15.15
CA LEU A 108 7.62 -7.46 -16.25
C LEU A 108 7.31 -8.95 -16.26
N ARG A 109 7.02 -9.53 -15.11
CA ARG A 109 6.62 -10.93 -14.91
C ARG A 109 5.10 -11.13 -14.92
N GLY A 110 4.30 -10.05 -15.02
CA GLY A 110 2.83 -10.12 -15.01
C GLY A 110 2.20 -10.23 -13.61
N ILE A 111 2.90 -9.81 -12.56
CA ILE A 111 2.42 -9.80 -11.18
C ILE A 111 2.06 -8.38 -10.77
N GLU A 112 0.76 -8.09 -10.62
CA GLU A 112 0.24 -6.76 -10.30
C GLU A 112 0.43 -6.36 -8.83
N ASN A 113 0.49 -7.30 -7.89
CA ASN A 113 0.62 -6.99 -6.46
C ASN A 113 1.45 -8.02 -5.70
N THR A 114 2.14 -7.56 -4.66
CA THR A 114 2.65 -8.44 -3.62
C THR A 114 1.48 -8.95 -2.78
N SER A 115 1.39 -10.25 -2.60
CA SER A 115 0.34 -10.91 -1.80
C SER A 115 0.96 -11.55 -0.55
N GLY A 116 0.10 -11.94 0.39
CA GLY A 116 0.50 -12.62 1.63
C GLY A 116 -0.47 -12.32 2.75
N PRO A 117 -0.61 -11.06 3.18
CA PRO A 117 -1.70 -10.68 4.08
C PRO A 117 -3.04 -10.81 3.38
N LEU A 118 -3.86 -11.78 3.80
CA LEU A 118 -5.17 -12.05 3.22
C LEU A 118 -6.11 -10.83 3.37
N GLY A 119 -7.02 -10.65 2.43
CA GLY A 119 -7.95 -9.54 2.38
C GLY A 119 -7.38 -8.24 1.83
N GLN A 120 -6.06 -8.00 1.91
CA GLN A 120 -5.47 -6.77 1.36
C GLN A 120 -5.57 -6.72 -0.17
N GLY A 121 -5.44 -7.86 -0.85
CA GLY A 121 -5.63 -7.96 -2.30
C GLY A 121 -7.02 -7.54 -2.77
N HIS A 122 -8.07 -7.78 -1.98
CA HIS A 122 -9.41 -7.24 -2.22
C HIS A 122 -9.39 -5.71 -2.30
N ALA A 123 -8.80 -5.07 -1.27
CA ALA A 123 -8.74 -3.62 -1.19
C ALA A 123 -7.82 -3.02 -2.25
N TYR A 124 -6.73 -3.71 -2.65
CA TYR A 124 -5.90 -3.28 -3.79
C TYR A 124 -6.70 -3.27 -5.09
N ALA A 125 -7.49 -4.31 -5.35
CA ALA A 125 -8.35 -4.39 -6.53
C ALA A 125 -9.41 -3.28 -6.54
N VAL A 126 -10.02 -2.98 -5.37
CA VAL A 126 -10.96 -1.85 -5.21
C VAL A 126 -10.27 -0.51 -5.51
N GLY A 127 -9.07 -0.29 -4.96
CA GLY A 127 -8.29 0.93 -5.22
C GLY A 127 -7.91 1.08 -6.70
N ALA A 128 -7.48 0.00 -7.35
CA ALA A 128 -7.19 -0.01 -8.78
C ALA A 128 -8.45 0.29 -9.63
N ALA A 129 -9.61 -0.24 -9.23
CA ALA A 129 -10.87 0.03 -9.91
C ALA A 129 -11.32 1.50 -9.76
N ILE A 130 -11.07 2.13 -8.60
CA ILE A 130 -11.29 3.57 -8.39
C ILE A 130 -10.36 4.38 -9.30
N ALA A 131 -9.06 4.05 -9.34
CA ALA A 131 -8.09 4.75 -10.19
C ALA A 131 -8.45 4.62 -11.68
N ALA A 132 -8.85 3.42 -12.14
CA ALA A 132 -9.29 3.20 -13.51
C ALA A 132 -10.51 4.08 -13.87
N ASN A 133 -11.52 4.17 -13.00
CA ASN A 133 -12.70 5.02 -13.22
C ASN A 133 -12.35 6.51 -13.17
N PHE A 134 -11.45 6.94 -12.26
CA PHE A 134 -10.94 8.30 -12.20
C PHE A 134 -10.23 8.71 -13.51
N LEU A 135 -9.38 7.83 -14.04
CA LEU A 135 -8.68 8.06 -15.31
C LEU A 135 -9.63 8.00 -16.50
N LYS A 136 -10.60 7.07 -16.50
CA LYS A 136 -11.64 7.00 -17.53
C LYS A 136 -12.50 8.27 -17.55
N ALA A 137 -12.84 8.84 -16.41
CA ALA A 137 -13.59 10.10 -16.33
C ALA A 137 -12.85 11.29 -17.00
N ARG A 138 -11.51 11.22 -17.07
CA ARG A 138 -10.67 12.27 -17.67
C ARG A 138 -10.28 12.00 -19.12
N PHE A 139 -9.95 10.76 -19.42
CA PHE A 139 -9.40 10.38 -20.74
C PHE A 139 -10.39 9.59 -21.61
N GLY A 140 -11.56 9.23 -21.08
CA GLY A 140 -12.58 8.50 -21.83
C GLY A 140 -12.24 7.03 -22.05
N GLU A 141 -12.76 6.47 -23.15
CA GLU A 141 -12.72 5.02 -23.42
C GLU A 141 -11.30 4.45 -23.65
N VAL A 142 -10.29 5.28 -23.90
CA VAL A 142 -8.89 4.83 -23.99
C VAL A 142 -8.37 4.26 -22.66
N MET A 143 -9.05 4.59 -21.54
CA MET A 143 -8.79 4.08 -20.20
C MET A 143 -9.90 3.15 -19.69
N ASN A 144 -10.61 2.48 -20.58
CA ASN A 144 -11.64 1.51 -20.22
C ASN A 144 -11.03 0.13 -19.96
N GLN A 145 -10.91 -0.27 -18.69
CA GLN A 145 -10.23 -1.47 -18.22
C GLN A 145 -11.10 -2.25 -17.24
N ASN A 146 -10.95 -3.57 -17.23
CA ASN A 146 -11.48 -4.42 -16.16
C ASN A 146 -10.39 -4.71 -15.13
N ILE A 147 -10.82 -4.75 -13.88
CA ILE A 147 -9.99 -5.14 -12.74
C ILE A 147 -10.52 -6.48 -12.22
N TYR A 148 -9.69 -7.50 -12.28
CA TYR A 148 -10.02 -8.83 -11.81
C TYR A 148 -9.31 -9.10 -10.49
N ALA A 149 -9.97 -9.79 -9.57
CA ALA A 149 -9.35 -10.28 -8.35
C ALA A 149 -9.73 -11.75 -8.11
N TYR A 150 -8.78 -12.53 -7.63
CA TYR A 150 -9.01 -13.89 -7.12
C TYR A 150 -8.92 -13.84 -5.59
N ILE A 151 -9.96 -14.29 -4.92
CA ILE A 151 -10.11 -14.26 -3.47
C ILE A 151 -10.46 -15.66 -2.94
N SER A 152 -10.20 -15.91 -1.67
CA SER A 152 -10.37 -17.23 -1.02
C SER A 152 -11.22 -17.13 0.25
N ASP A 153 -11.56 -18.27 0.82
CA ASP A 153 -12.34 -18.38 2.07
C ASP A 153 -11.72 -17.52 3.19
N GLY A 154 -10.44 -17.71 3.52
CA GLY A 154 -9.76 -16.91 4.53
C GLY A 154 -9.66 -15.43 4.18
N GLY A 155 -9.55 -15.09 2.89
CA GLY A 155 -9.58 -13.70 2.44
C GLY A 155 -10.95 -13.04 2.65
N VAL A 156 -12.04 -13.78 2.48
CA VAL A 156 -13.40 -13.28 2.72
C VAL A 156 -13.70 -13.12 4.22
N GLU A 157 -13.06 -13.90 5.08
CA GLU A 157 -13.21 -13.80 6.54
C GLU A 157 -12.54 -12.53 7.12
N GLU A 158 -11.47 -12.03 6.50
CA GLU A 158 -10.74 -10.86 6.98
C GLU A 158 -11.62 -9.60 7.07
N GLU A 159 -11.48 -8.82 8.15
CA GLU A 159 -12.27 -7.60 8.39
C GLU A 159 -12.06 -6.55 7.28
N ILE A 160 -10.86 -6.47 6.72
CA ILE A 160 -10.56 -5.54 5.61
C ILE A 160 -11.41 -5.85 4.37
N SER A 161 -11.76 -7.11 4.13
CA SER A 161 -12.60 -7.54 3.01
C SER A 161 -14.03 -7.01 3.13
N GLN A 162 -14.54 -6.86 4.37
CA GLN A 162 -15.83 -6.23 4.63
C GLN A 162 -15.82 -4.75 4.22
N GLY A 163 -14.77 -4.03 4.59
CA GLY A 163 -14.55 -2.64 4.19
C GLY A 163 -14.44 -2.49 2.66
N ALA A 164 -13.65 -3.33 2.02
CA ALA A 164 -13.45 -3.34 0.57
C ALA A 164 -14.77 -3.63 -0.17
N GLY A 165 -15.52 -4.66 0.24
CA GLY A 165 -16.81 -5.03 -0.35
C GLY A 165 -17.84 -3.92 -0.24
N ARG A 166 -17.98 -3.31 0.94
CA ARG A 166 -18.90 -2.19 1.19
C ARG A 166 -18.56 -0.98 0.31
N ILE A 167 -17.28 -0.58 0.26
CA ILE A 167 -16.83 0.58 -0.54
C ILE A 167 -17.10 0.35 -2.03
N ALA A 168 -16.74 -0.81 -2.56
CA ALA A 168 -16.93 -1.12 -3.98
C ALA A 168 -18.41 -1.10 -4.38
N GLY A 169 -19.29 -1.67 -3.54
CA GLY A 169 -20.75 -1.64 -3.76
C GLY A 169 -21.32 -0.22 -3.69
N THR A 170 -20.89 0.58 -2.68
CA THR A 170 -21.32 1.97 -2.51
C THR A 170 -20.96 2.83 -3.72
N LEU A 171 -19.74 2.68 -4.24
CA LEU A 171 -19.25 3.41 -5.42
C LEU A 171 -19.73 2.82 -6.74
N GLY A 172 -20.34 1.62 -6.72
CA GLY A 172 -20.84 0.96 -7.92
C GLY A 172 -19.75 0.65 -8.95
N LEU A 173 -18.60 0.11 -8.50
CA LEU A 173 -17.41 -0.13 -9.34
C LEU A 173 -17.64 -1.25 -10.35
N SER A 174 -18.38 -0.99 -11.42
CA SER A 174 -18.75 -2.00 -12.42
C SER A 174 -17.60 -2.59 -13.23
N ASN A 175 -16.44 -1.97 -13.17
CA ASN A 175 -15.19 -2.46 -13.75
C ASN A 175 -14.45 -3.45 -12.85
N LEU A 176 -14.96 -3.75 -11.64
CA LEU A 176 -14.39 -4.70 -10.69
C LEU A 176 -15.11 -6.05 -10.75
N ILE A 177 -14.38 -7.11 -11.03
CA ILE A 177 -14.87 -8.49 -11.12
C ILE A 177 -14.03 -9.36 -10.19
N MET A 178 -14.62 -9.86 -9.11
CA MET A 178 -13.95 -10.75 -8.16
C MET A 178 -14.45 -12.19 -8.34
N PHE A 179 -13.51 -13.13 -8.36
CA PHE A 179 -13.80 -14.55 -8.28
C PHE A 179 -13.47 -15.04 -6.88
N TYR A 180 -14.47 -15.54 -6.17
CA TYR A 180 -14.32 -16.17 -4.87
C TYR A 180 -14.23 -17.69 -5.03
N ASP A 181 -13.06 -18.24 -4.73
CA ASP A 181 -12.81 -19.67 -4.63
C ASP A 181 -13.40 -20.19 -3.31
N ALA A 182 -14.67 -20.58 -3.38
CA ALA A 182 -15.43 -21.15 -2.26
C ALA A 182 -15.21 -22.67 -2.20
N ASN A 183 -14.06 -23.10 -1.70
CA ASN A 183 -13.70 -24.51 -1.61
C ASN A 183 -13.97 -25.15 -0.24
N ALA A 184 -14.42 -24.35 0.74
CA ALA A 184 -14.82 -24.76 2.08
C ALA A 184 -13.70 -25.38 2.95
N ILE A 185 -12.42 -25.32 2.52
CA ILE A 185 -11.28 -25.94 3.22
C ILE A 185 -10.23 -24.90 3.52
N GLN A 186 -9.89 -24.77 4.80
CA GLN A 186 -8.81 -23.94 5.28
C GLN A 186 -7.57 -24.76 5.67
N LEU A 187 -6.54 -24.11 6.18
CA LEU A 187 -5.29 -24.78 6.57
C LEU A 187 -5.51 -25.81 7.70
N SER A 188 -6.30 -25.43 8.71
CA SER A 188 -6.49 -26.22 9.93
C SER A 188 -7.93 -26.69 10.14
N THR A 189 -8.92 -26.01 9.52
CA THR A 189 -10.35 -26.19 9.76
C THR A 189 -11.12 -26.21 8.45
N LYS A 190 -12.40 -26.52 8.54
CA LYS A 190 -13.35 -26.22 7.47
C LYS A 190 -13.98 -24.85 7.70
N VAL A 191 -14.44 -24.22 6.63
CA VAL A 191 -15.13 -22.93 6.73
C VAL A 191 -16.36 -23.00 7.65
N GLU A 192 -17.12 -24.09 7.62
CA GLU A 192 -18.29 -24.28 8.48
C GLU A 192 -18.01 -24.28 9.98
N ASP A 193 -16.74 -24.48 10.38
CA ASP A 193 -16.30 -24.46 11.78
C ASP A 193 -16.09 -23.02 12.31
N VAL A 194 -15.92 -22.04 11.42
CA VAL A 194 -15.55 -20.65 11.78
C VAL A 194 -16.48 -19.59 11.18
N MET A 195 -17.19 -19.90 10.11
CA MET A 195 -18.06 -18.96 9.41
C MET A 195 -19.39 -19.62 9.00
N ASN A 196 -20.52 -19.03 9.39
CA ASN A 196 -21.87 -19.51 9.07
C ASN A 196 -22.69 -18.49 8.28
N GLU A 197 -22.08 -17.40 7.81
CA GLU A 197 -22.78 -16.35 7.06
C GLU A 197 -23.04 -16.75 5.60
N ASP A 198 -24.13 -16.19 5.02
CA ASP A 198 -24.38 -16.28 3.58
C ASP A 198 -23.62 -15.17 2.86
N THR A 199 -22.41 -15.46 2.39
CA THR A 199 -21.54 -14.50 1.69
C THR A 199 -22.24 -13.88 0.46
N ALA A 200 -23.08 -14.64 -0.26
CA ALA A 200 -23.81 -14.10 -1.38
C ALA A 200 -24.76 -12.98 -0.96
N LYS A 201 -25.61 -13.23 0.04
CA LYS A 201 -26.52 -12.21 0.57
C LYS A 201 -25.79 -11.02 1.17
N LYS A 202 -24.66 -11.26 1.82
CA LYS A 202 -23.82 -10.20 2.36
C LYS A 202 -23.37 -9.24 1.25
N TYR A 203 -22.78 -9.74 0.18
CA TYR A 203 -22.36 -8.92 -0.95
C TYR A 203 -23.54 -8.30 -1.71
N GLU A 204 -24.66 -9.04 -1.89
CA GLU A 204 -25.90 -8.49 -2.46
C GLU A 204 -26.41 -7.28 -1.65
N SER A 205 -26.33 -7.34 -0.31
CA SER A 205 -26.74 -6.25 0.58
C SER A 205 -25.85 -5.01 0.44
N TRP A 206 -24.60 -5.18 0.00
CA TRP A 206 -23.69 -4.06 -0.35
C TRP A 206 -23.90 -3.54 -1.77
N GLY A 207 -24.81 -4.13 -2.55
CA GLY A 207 -25.13 -3.70 -3.91
C GLY A 207 -24.29 -4.35 -5.00
N TRP A 208 -23.68 -5.51 -4.74
CA TRP A 208 -22.96 -6.28 -5.74
C TRP A 208 -23.89 -7.11 -6.63
N TYR A 209 -23.45 -7.39 -7.85
CA TYR A 209 -23.99 -8.42 -8.71
C TYR A 209 -23.33 -9.76 -8.38
N VAL A 210 -24.09 -10.69 -7.81
CA VAL A 210 -23.55 -11.97 -7.32
C VAL A 210 -24.01 -13.11 -8.20
N GLN A 211 -23.09 -13.99 -8.58
CA GLN A 211 -23.35 -15.22 -9.32
C GLN A 211 -22.75 -16.41 -8.57
N LYS A 212 -23.50 -17.50 -8.44
CA LYS A 212 -23.03 -18.79 -7.88
C LYS A 212 -22.86 -19.78 -9.00
N ILE A 213 -21.69 -20.41 -9.12
CA ILE A 213 -21.33 -21.33 -10.20
C ILE A 213 -20.55 -22.54 -9.68
N ASN A 214 -20.47 -23.59 -10.47
CA ASN A 214 -19.42 -24.58 -10.33
C ASN A 214 -18.10 -23.95 -10.79
N GLY A 215 -17.19 -23.65 -9.83
CA GLY A 215 -15.91 -23.00 -10.10
C GLY A 215 -14.91 -23.86 -10.86
N ASN A 216 -15.27 -25.12 -11.16
CA ASN A 216 -14.49 -26.04 -11.96
C ASN A 216 -15.16 -26.43 -13.30
N ASP A 217 -16.23 -25.72 -13.70
CA ASP A 217 -16.89 -25.88 -14.99
C ASP A 217 -16.54 -24.71 -15.92
N VAL A 218 -15.91 -24.98 -17.03
CA VAL A 218 -15.41 -23.96 -17.97
C VAL A 218 -16.56 -23.14 -18.56
N ASP A 219 -17.70 -23.76 -18.87
CA ASP A 219 -18.82 -23.06 -19.50
C ASP A 219 -19.54 -22.14 -18.50
N GLU A 220 -19.68 -22.58 -17.23
CA GLU A 220 -20.23 -21.74 -16.17
C GLU A 220 -19.29 -20.56 -15.86
N ILE A 221 -17.96 -20.77 -15.82
CA ILE A 221 -16.98 -19.70 -15.64
C ILE A 221 -17.07 -18.68 -16.77
N ARG A 222 -17.12 -19.14 -18.02
CA ARG A 222 -17.26 -18.27 -19.21
C ARG A 222 -18.53 -17.43 -19.15
N ALA A 223 -19.65 -18.06 -18.82
CA ALA A 223 -20.94 -17.36 -18.71
C ALA A 223 -20.88 -16.29 -17.61
N ALA A 224 -20.33 -16.63 -16.45
CA ALA A 224 -20.23 -15.71 -15.33
C ALA A 224 -19.33 -14.51 -15.62
N ILE A 225 -18.16 -14.69 -16.25
CA ILE A 225 -17.29 -13.59 -16.63
C ILE A 225 -17.98 -12.68 -17.67
N LYS A 226 -18.65 -13.25 -18.68
CA LYS A 226 -19.41 -12.44 -19.67
C LYS A 226 -20.52 -11.62 -19.02
N ASN A 227 -21.28 -12.21 -18.11
CA ASN A 227 -22.32 -11.51 -17.37
C ASN A 227 -21.74 -10.38 -16.52
N ALA A 228 -20.60 -10.65 -15.85
CA ALA A 228 -19.91 -9.64 -15.05
C ALA A 228 -19.40 -8.47 -15.92
N GLN A 229 -18.83 -8.73 -17.10
CA GLN A 229 -18.41 -7.68 -18.05
C GLN A 229 -19.59 -6.92 -18.63
N ALA A 230 -20.77 -7.52 -18.71
CA ALA A 230 -21.99 -6.88 -19.18
C ALA A 230 -22.67 -6.00 -18.11
N GLU A 231 -22.43 -6.22 -16.82
CA GLU A 231 -22.94 -5.42 -15.71
C GLU A 231 -22.26 -4.04 -15.71
N LYS A 232 -23.05 -2.95 -15.71
CA LYS A 232 -22.53 -1.58 -15.87
C LYS A 232 -22.72 -0.67 -14.65
N ASN A 233 -23.37 -1.17 -13.61
CA ASN A 233 -23.79 -0.34 -12.47
C ASN A 233 -23.27 -0.84 -11.10
N ARG A 234 -22.73 -2.05 -11.07
CA ARG A 234 -22.36 -2.74 -9.82
C ARG A 234 -21.07 -3.53 -10.00
N PRO A 235 -20.22 -3.65 -8.96
CA PRO A 235 -19.16 -4.65 -8.96
C PRO A 235 -19.74 -6.06 -9.00
N SER A 236 -18.99 -7.01 -9.55
CA SER A 236 -19.43 -8.39 -9.72
C SER A 236 -18.65 -9.34 -8.82
N LEU A 237 -19.35 -10.20 -8.09
CA LEU A 237 -18.78 -11.33 -7.36
C LEU A 237 -19.23 -12.64 -7.99
N ILE A 238 -18.28 -13.46 -8.43
CA ILE A 238 -18.50 -14.81 -8.93
C ILE A 238 -18.07 -15.78 -7.82
N ILE A 239 -19.03 -16.43 -7.17
CA ILE A 239 -18.76 -17.44 -6.14
C ILE A 239 -18.65 -18.79 -6.84
N GLY A 240 -17.44 -19.29 -6.99
CA GLY A 240 -17.15 -20.57 -7.60
C GLY A 240 -17.00 -21.66 -6.53
N ALA A 241 -17.90 -22.63 -6.52
CA ALA A 241 -17.71 -23.84 -5.73
C ALA A 241 -16.56 -24.64 -6.35
N CYS A 242 -15.36 -24.52 -5.79
CA CYS A 242 -14.16 -25.19 -6.24
C CYS A 242 -13.84 -26.43 -5.39
N ILE A 243 -13.01 -27.31 -5.93
CA ILE A 243 -12.56 -28.50 -5.23
C ILE A 243 -11.10 -28.29 -4.80
N MET A 244 -10.86 -28.18 -3.49
CA MET A 244 -9.51 -28.15 -2.92
C MET A 244 -8.71 -29.39 -3.38
N GLY A 245 -7.54 -29.17 -4.00
CA GLY A 245 -6.72 -30.27 -4.49
C GLY A 245 -7.34 -31.06 -5.65
N LYS A 246 -8.13 -30.42 -6.51
CA LYS A 246 -8.79 -31.09 -7.65
C LYS A 246 -7.79 -31.92 -8.46
N GLY A 247 -8.12 -33.19 -8.65
CA GLY A 247 -7.30 -34.18 -9.35
C GLY A 247 -6.30 -34.91 -8.46
N ALA A 248 -6.13 -34.53 -7.19
CA ALA A 248 -5.22 -35.21 -6.27
C ALA A 248 -5.69 -36.63 -5.92
N ARG A 249 -4.74 -37.58 -5.84
CA ARG A 249 -4.96 -38.99 -5.52
C ARG A 249 -4.02 -39.45 -4.42
N LYS A 250 -4.49 -40.36 -3.57
CA LYS A 250 -3.65 -41.05 -2.62
C LYS A 250 -2.88 -42.18 -3.30
N ALA A 251 -1.92 -42.78 -2.60
CA ALA A 251 -1.09 -43.88 -3.06
C ALA A 251 -1.90 -45.11 -3.54
N ASP A 252 -3.06 -45.34 -2.92
CA ASP A 252 -4.00 -46.44 -3.27
C ASP A 252 -4.92 -46.08 -4.45
N GLY A 253 -4.78 -44.87 -5.05
CA GLY A 253 -5.64 -44.39 -6.13
C GLY A 253 -6.97 -43.76 -5.69
N SER A 254 -7.29 -43.77 -4.40
CA SER A 254 -8.49 -43.12 -3.88
C SER A 254 -8.37 -41.58 -3.96
N SER A 255 -9.49 -40.84 -3.88
CA SER A 255 -9.47 -39.36 -3.92
C SER A 255 -8.73 -38.79 -2.72
N TYR A 256 -7.89 -37.76 -2.98
CA TYR A 256 -7.26 -36.94 -1.97
C TYR A 256 -7.79 -35.48 -2.01
N GLU A 257 -8.83 -35.26 -2.80
CA GLU A 257 -9.53 -33.99 -2.96
C GLU A 257 -10.28 -33.57 -1.68
N ALA A 258 -10.63 -32.31 -1.55
CA ALA A 258 -11.38 -31.73 -0.43
C ALA A 258 -10.83 -32.12 0.97
N ASN A 259 -9.51 -32.08 1.12
CA ASN A 259 -8.82 -32.48 2.34
C ASN A 259 -7.86 -31.40 2.81
N CYS A 260 -7.93 -31.00 4.09
CA CYS A 260 -7.02 -30.02 4.69
C CYS A 260 -5.53 -30.38 4.49
N ALA A 261 -5.20 -31.68 4.46
CA ALA A 261 -3.83 -32.13 4.25
C ALA A 261 -3.26 -31.77 2.86
N THR A 262 -4.12 -31.48 1.86
CA THR A 262 -3.68 -30.99 0.56
C THR A 262 -3.50 -29.49 0.51
N HIS A 263 -3.96 -28.74 1.53
CA HIS A 263 -3.93 -27.29 1.54
C HIS A 263 -2.50 -26.75 1.57
N GLY A 264 -1.73 -27.06 2.61
CA GLY A 264 -0.47 -26.36 2.95
C GLY A 264 0.78 -27.26 3.01
N ALA A 265 0.75 -28.44 2.40
CA ALA A 265 1.87 -29.37 2.38
C ALA A 265 2.03 -30.04 1.01
N PRO A 266 3.24 -30.50 0.65
CA PRO A 266 3.44 -31.35 -0.52
C PRO A 266 2.52 -32.56 -0.46
N LEU A 267 2.05 -33.06 -1.61
CA LEU A 267 1.22 -34.28 -1.68
C LEU A 267 1.96 -35.50 -1.17
N GLY A 268 3.27 -35.55 -1.37
CA GLY A 268 4.21 -36.53 -0.83
C GLY A 268 4.27 -37.83 -1.61
N GLY A 269 5.49 -38.29 -1.92
CA GLY A 269 5.82 -39.63 -2.41
C GLY A 269 4.82 -40.24 -3.39
N ASP A 270 4.24 -41.37 -3.04
CA ASP A 270 3.33 -42.12 -3.90
C ASP A 270 2.00 -41.39 -4.19
N ASN A 271 1.53 -40.48 -3.28
CA ASN A 271 0.37 -39.64 -3.58
C ASN A 271 0.65 -38.70 -4.74
N PHE A 272 1.84 -38.07 -4.77
CA PHE A 272 2.26 -37.23 -5.88
C PHE A 272 2.31 -38.04 -7.18
N VAL A 273 2.94 -39.22 -7.17
CA VAL A 273 3.04 -40.10 -8.34
C VAL A 273 1.65 -40.47 -8.86
N GLN A 274 0.70 -40.86 -8.00
CA GLN A 274 -0.67 -41.18 -8.44
C GLN A 274 -1.41 -39.95 -8.95
N THR A 275 -1.20 -38.78 -8.33
CA THR A 275 -1.78 -37.51 -8.82
C THR A 275 -1.27 -37.17 -10.22
N MET A 276 0.03 -37.25 -10.47
CA MET A 276 0.60 -36.99 -11.80
C MET A 276 0.01 -37.91 -12.85
N LYS A 277 -0.07 -39.21 -12.56
CA LYS A 277 -0.71 -40.21 -13.46
C LYS A 277 -2.19 -39.89 -13.72
N ASN A 278 -2.95 -39.51 -12.69
CA ASN A 278 -4.37 -39.14 -12.80
C ASN A 278 -4.56 -37.92 -13.72
N LEU A 279 -3.66 -36.94 -13.64
CA LEU A 279 -3.68 -35.74 -14.48
C LEU A 279 -3.03 -35.94 -15.86
N GLY A 280 -2.53 -37.15 -16.16
CA GLY A 280 -1.93 -37.50 -17.44
C GLY A 280 -0.54 -36.93 -17.67
N ALA A 281 0.23 -36.78 -16.58
CA ALA A 281 1.64 -36.37 -16.62
C ALA A 281 2.58 -37.56 -16.32
N ASP A 282 3.84 -37.43 -16.77
CA ASP A 282 4.92 -38.31 -16.35
C ASP A 282 5.42 -37.87 -14.96
N PRO A 283 5.29 -38.72 -13.92
CA PRO A 283 5.76 -38.39 -12.58
C PRO A 283 7.27 -38.13 -12.47
N GLU A 284 8.07 -38.74 -13.35
CA GLU A 284 9.53 -38.55 -13.38
C GLU A 284 9.94 -37.25 -14.08
N ASN A 285 9.04 -36.69 -14.92
CA ASN A 285 9.29 -35.44 -15.65
C ASN A 285 8.05 -34.55 -15.68
N PRO A 286 7.57 -34.03 -14.53
CA PRO A 286 6.32 -33.30 -14.43
C PRO A 286 6.40 -31.84 -14.92
N PHE A 287 7.61 -31.29 -15.07
CA PHE A 287 7.80 -29.90 -15.52
C PHE A 287 7.75 -29.83 -17.06
N GLN A 288 6.54 -29.94 -17.60
CA GLN A 288 6.29 -29.86 -19.03
C GLN A 288 5.05 -29.02 -19.32
N ILE A 289 5.09 -28.28 -20.42
CA ILE A 289 3.90 -27.68 -21.01
C ILE A 289 3.47 -28.57 -22.17
N PHE A 290 2.22 -29.07 -22.13
CA PHE A 290 1.72 -29.92 -23.19
C PHE A 290 1.69 -29.22 -24.54
N PRO A 291 2.07 -29.87 -25.65
CA PRO A 291 2.15 -29.23 -26.98
C PRO A 291 0.87 -28.51 -27.37
N GLU A 292 -0.28 -29.13 -27.14
CA GLU A 292 -1.60 -28.57 -27.45
C GLU A 292 -1.94 -27.33 -26.59
N VAL A 293 -1.48 -27.29 -25.33
CA VAL A 293 -1.63 -26.13 -24.46
C VAL A 293 -0.75 -24.98 -24.90
N LYS A 294 0.48 -25.30 -25.29
CA LYS A 294 1.42 -24.32 -25.85
C LYS A 294 0.86 -23.69 -27.12
N GLU A 295 0.25 -24.51 -28.02
CA GLU A 295 -0.39 -24.00 -29.22
C GLU A 295 -1.58 -23.11 -28.93
N MET A 296 -2.43 -23.47 -27.92
CA MET A 296 -3.56 -22.65 -27.49
C MET A 296 -3.11 -21.26 -27.03
N TYR A 297 -2.10 -21.19 -26.16
CA TYR A 297 -1.59 -19.90 -25.68
C TYR A 297 -0.82 -19.10 -26.74
N ALA A 298 -0.17 -19.77 -27.69
CA ALA A 298 0.42 -19.08 -28.86
C ALA A 298 -0.66 -18.40 -29.73
N LYS A 299 -1.78 -19.09 -29.99
CA LYS A 299 -2.94 -18.47 -30.65
C LYS A 299 -3.51 -17.31 -29.86
N ARG A 300 -3.65 -17.45 -28.53
CA ARG A 300 -4.12 -16.36 -27.68
C ARG A 300 -3.19 -15.14 -27.73
N ALA A 301 -1.88 -15.34 -27.74
CA ALA A 301 -0.92 -14.25 -27.87
C ALA A 301 -1.10 -13.48 -29.19
N GLU A 302 -1.32 -14.18 -30.32
CA GLU A 302 -1.58 -13.52 -31.59
C GLU A 302 -2.93 -12.78 -31.63
N GLU A 303 -3.97 -13.30 -30.96
CA GLU A 303 -5.24 -12.57 -30.78
C GLU A 303 -5.04 -11.30 -29.95
N LEU A 304 -4.30 -11.39 -28.84
CA LEU A 304 -3.99 -10.24 -27.98
C LEU A 304 -3.20 -9.17 -28.72
N LYS A 305 -2.20 -9.54 -29.53
CA LYS A 305 -1.47 -8.58 -30.37
C LYS A 305 -2.40 -7.79 -31.30
N LYS A 306 -3.41 -8.44 -31.91
CA LYS A 306 -4.40 -7.75 -32.73
C LYS A 306 -5.26 -6.79 -31.92
N ILE A 307 -5.78 -7.23 -30.76
CA ILE A 307 -6.57 -6.40 -29.85
C ILE A 307 -5.74 -5.18 -29.38
N CYS A 308 -4.49 -5.40 -29.00
CA CYS A 308 -3.59 -4.32 -28.59
C CYS A 308 -3.31 -3.34 -29.76
N ALA A 309 -3.06 -3.83 -30.96
CA ALA A 309 -2.84 -2.99 -32.13
C ALA A 309 -4.07 -2.09 -32.42
N GLU A 310 -5.29 -2.63 -32.31
CA GLU A 310 -6.52 -1.87 -32.47
C GLU A 310 -6.67 -0.81 -31.38
N ARG A 311 -6.37 -1.15 -30.10
CA ARG A 311 -6.43 -0.20 -28.98
C ARG A 311 -5.34 0.88 -29.08
N TYR A 312 -4.12 0.55 -29.52
CA TYR A 312 -3.06 1.52 -29.79
C TYR A 312 -3.45 2.47 -30.94
N ALA A 313 -4.04 1.96 -32.01
CA ALA A 313 -4.54 2.78 -33.10
C ALA A 313 -5.64 3.73 -32.66
N ALA A 314 -6.63 3.24 -31.87
CA ALA A 314 -7.68 4.06 -31.30
C ALA A 314 -7.11 5.14 -30.35
N LYS A 315 -6.13 4.80 -29.52
CA LYS A 315 -5.42 5.77 -28.67
C LYS A 315 -4.68 6.83 -29.49
N ALA A 316 -4.02 6.43 -30.60
CA ALA A 316 -3.33 7.37 -31.47
C ALA A 316 -4.29 8.37 -32.15
N GLU A 317 -5.45 7.91 -32.61
CA GLU A 317 -6.48 8.81 -33.16
C GLU A 317 -7.08 9.74 -32.09
N TRP A 318 -7.34 9.18 -30.89
CA TRP A 318 -7.79 10.00 -29.75
C TRP A 318 -6.73 11.06 -29.38
N ALA A 319 -5.44 10.72 -29.39
CA ALA A 319 -4.35 11.64 -29.07
C ALA A 319 -4.24 12.79 -30.09
N LYS A 320 -4.48 12.52 -31.40
CA LYS A 320 -4.52 13.56 -32.42
C LYS A 320 -5.67 14.56 -32.15
N ALA A 321 -6.82 14.04 -31.71
CA ALA A 321 -7.98 14.88 -31.38
C ALA A 321 -7.83 15.60 -30.03
N ASN A 322 -7.00 15.08 -29.12
CA ASN A 322 -6.85 15.58 -27.74
C ASN A 322 -5.36 15.68 -27.35
N PRO A 323 -4.54 16.50 -28.03
CA PRO A 323 -3.08 16.50 -27.85
C PRO A 323 -2.63 16.87 -26.43
N GLU A 324 -3.32 17.79 -25.77
CA GLU A 324 -3.00 18.20 -24.41
C GLU A 324 -3.32 17.09 -23.39
N LEU A 325 -4.48 16.45 -23.52
CA LEU A 325 -4.85 15.31 -22.66
C LEU A 325 -3.92 14.10 -22.88
N ALA A 326 -3.48 13.88 -24.11
CA ALA A 326 -2.55 12.80 -24.43
C ALA A 326 -1.17 13.04 -23.78
N ALA A 327 -0.66 14.26 -23.84
CA ALA A 327 0.59 14.65 -23.18
C ALA A 327 0.46 14.52 -21.64
N GLN A 328 -0.68 14.95 -21.08
CA GLN A 328 -0.97 14.82 -19.65
C GLN A 328 -1.03 13.36 -19.22
N MET A 329 -1.73 12.49 -19.97
CA MET A 329 -1.81 11.06 -19.70
C MET A 329 -0.42 10.41 -19.72
N GLU A 330 0.40 10.71 -20.73
CA GLU A 330 1.76 10.20 -20.81
C GLU A 330 2.59 10.63 -19.59
N GLN A 331 2.51 11.91 -19.19
CA GLN A 331 3.21 12.42 -18.01
C GLN A 331 2.77 11.70 -16.73
N TRP A 332 1.48 11.49 -16.52
CA TRP A 332 0.97 10.84 -15.31
C TRP A 332 1.46 9.39 -15.17
N PHE A 333 1.54 8.65 -16.27
CA PHE A 333 2.02 7.27 -16.27
C PHE A 333 3.55 7.13 -16.20
N LYS A 334 4.32 8.22 -16.37
CA LYS A 334 5.78 8.21 -16.10
C LYS A 334 6.11 8.04 -14.62
N GLY A 335 5.18 8.40 -13.72
CA GLY A 335 5.39 8.31 -12.27
C GLY A 335 6.44 9.29 -11.75
N GLU A 336 6.74 10.34 -12.51
CA GLU A 336 7.64 11.42 -12.09
C GLU A 336 6.98 12.33 -11.05
N ALA A 337 7.81 13.01 -10.25
CA ALA A 337 7.33 14.00 -9.30
C ALA A 337 6.57 15.13 -10.03
N PRO A 338 5.41 15.56 -9.54
CA PRO A 338 4.67 16.63 -10.16
C PRO A 338 5.39 17.97 -10.00
N LYS A 339 5.27 18.82 -11.01
CA LYS A 339 5.77 20.19 -10.93
C LYS A 339 4.77 21.05 -10.18
N VAL A 340 5.16 21.56 -9.01
CA VAL A 340 4.32 22.39 -8.16
C VAL A 340 4.99 23.76 -7.98
N ASP A 341 4.24 24.84 -8.17
CA ASP A 341 4.65 26.19 -7.81
C ASP A 341 4.40 26.41 -6.31
N TRP A 342 5.41 26.10 -5.51
CA TRP A 342 5.35 26.22 -4.05
C TRP A 342 5.23 27.66 -3.56
N SER A 343 5.52 28.68 -4.40
CA SER A 343 5.34 30.08 -4.04
C SER A 343 3.87 30.49 -3.89
N LYS A 344 2.93 29.63 -4.32
CA LYS A 344 1.49 29.81 -4.14
C LYS A 344 0.97 29.34 -2.79
N VAL A 345 1.83 28.70 -1.99
CA VAL A 345 1.50 28.28 -0.63
C VAL A 345 1.73 29.45 0.31
N GLU A 346 0.66 30.11 0.75
CA GLU A 346 0.73 31.21 1.70
C GLU A 346 0.33 30.69 3.07
N GLN A 347 1.32 30.45 3.93
CA GLN A 347 1.08 29.92 5.26
C GLN A 347 0.63 31.03 6.24
N LYS A 348 -0.25 30.63 7.15
CA LYS A 348 -0.65 31.47 8.27
C LYS A 348 0.33 31.28 9.43
N ALA A 349 1.02 32.33 9.84
CA ALA A 349 1.90 32.27 11.02
C ALA A 349 1.17 31.78 12.27
N GLY A 350 1.83 30.93 13.04
CA GLY A 350 1.29 30.36 14.28
C GLY A 350 0.17 29.34 14.08
N ALA A 351 -0.02 28.81 12.85
CA ALA A 351 -1.02 27.78 12.61
C ALA A 351 -0.54 26.41 13.11
N ALA A 352 -1.49 25.53 13.44
CA ALA A 352 -1.22 24.11 13.62
C ALA A 352 -0.70 23.51 12.30
N THR A 353 0.24 22.56 12.34
CA THR A 353 0.79 21.99 11.11
C THR A 353 -0.23 21.21 10.30
N ARG A 354 -1.30 20.63 10.92
CA ARG A 354 -2.45 20.11 10.16
C ARG A 354 -3.18 21.20 9.35
N GLY A 355 -3.28 22.42 9.90
CA GLY A 355 -3.86 23.58 9.21
C GLY A 355 -2.98 24.07 8.06
N ALA A 356 -1.66 24.11 8.30
CA ALA A 356 -0.67 24.38 7.27
C ALA A 356 -0.72 23.34 6.14
N SER A 357 -0.87 22.06 6.48
CA SER A 357 -1.10 20.98 5.52
C SER A 357 -2.37 21.19 4.69
N ALA A 358 -3.46 21.68 5.28
CA ALA A 358 -4.68 22.00 4.53
C ALA A 358 -4.45 23.09 3.46
N THR A 359 -3.63 24.10 3.79
CA THR A 359 -3.21 25.14 2.83
C THR A 359 -2.47 24.52 1.65
N VAL A 360 -1.49 23.66 1.92
CA VAL A 360 -0.74 22.93 0.88
C VAL A 360 -1.67 22.06 0.06
N LEU A 361 -2.53 21.28 0.69
CA LEU A 361 -3.49 20.39 0.01
C LEU A 361 -4.43 21.16 -0.93
N GLY A 362 -4.82 22.37 -0.56
CA GLY A 362 -5.61 23.25 -1.43
C GLY A 362 -4.85 23.63 -2.71
N VAL A 363 -3.56 23.93 -2.61
CA VAL A 363 -2.70 24.25 -3.76
C VAL A 363 -2.44 22.98 -4.60
N LEU A 364 -2.20 21.84 -3.97
CA LEU A 364 -2.00 20.56 -4.67
C LEU A 364 -3.24 20.14 -5.45
N ALA A 365 -4.44 20.35 -4.90
CA ALA A 365 -5.69 20.03 -5.59
C ALA A 365 -5.86 20.83 -6.89
N GLU A 366 -5.33 22.04 -6.97
CA GLU A 366 -5.36 22.88 -8.17
C GLU A 366 -4.24 22.56 -9.16
N GLN A 367 -3.03 22.19 -8.67
CA GLN A 367 -1.85 22.04 -9.52
C GLN A 367 -1.50 20.59 -9.88
N VAL A 368 -2.03 19.61 -9.14
CA VAL A 368 -1.73 18.18 -9.33
C VAL A 368 -3.02 17.40 -9.62
N PRO A 369 -3.55 17.53 -10.86
CA PRO A 369 -4.87 17.04 -11.23
C PRO A 369 -5.00 15.50 -11.20
N ASN A 370 -3.91 14.75 -11.06
CA ASN A 370 -3.89 13.29 -10.86
C ASN A 370 -3.69 12.87 -9.38
N MET A 371 -3.71 13.81 -8.45
CA MET A 371 -3.73 13.47 -7.03
C MET A 371 -5.13 13.06 -6.60
N ILE A 372 -5.22 11.99 -5.83
CA ILE A 372 -6.44 11.54 -5.15
C ILE A 372 -6.18 11.61 -3.65
N CYS A 373 -6.97 12.40 -2.94
CA CYS A 373 -6.90 12.48 -1.49
C CYS A 373 -8.05 11.69 -0.84
N ALA A 374 -7.79 11.02 0.27
CA ALA A 374 -8.76 10.21 1.00
C ALA A 374 -8.79 10.57 2.49
N SER A 375 -9.92 10.30 3.14
CA SER A 375 -10.05 10.38 4.60
C SER A 375 -10.94 9.28 5.14
N ALA A 376 -10.62 8.84 6.37
CA ALA A 376 -11.40 7.87 7.13
C ALA A 376 -12.50 8.55 7.97
N ASP A 377 -13.36 9.35 7.30
CA ASP A 377 -14.45 10.14 7.90
C ASP A 377 -13.99 11.25 8.86
N LEU A 378 -12.76 11.75 8.69
CA LEU A 378 -12.13 12.75 9.58
C LEU A 378 -11.72 14.03 8.84
N SER A 379 -12.10 14.23 7.57
CA SER A 379 -11.55 15.28 6.71
C SER A 379 -11.63 16.69 7.29
N ASN A 380 -12.68 17.01 8.03
CA ASN A 380 -12.82 18.29 8.73
C ASN A 380 -11.86 18.46 9.92
N SER A 381 -11.34 17.37 10.47
CA SER A 381 -10.43 17.37 11.64
C SER A 381 -8.99 17.04 11.22
N ASP A 382 -8.75 16.04 10.40
CA ASP A 382 -7.43 15.73 9.82
C ASP A 382 -6.99 16.77 8.77
N LYS A 383 -7.90 17.67 8.40
CA LYS A 383 -7.68 18.80 7.48
C LYS A 383 -7.42 18.41 6.02
N THR A 384 -7.73 17.18 5.64
CA THR A 384 -7.79 16.81 4.22
C THR A 384 -8.92 17.51 3.48
N ASP A 385 -9.85 18.14 4.21
CA ASP A 385 -10.87 19.04 3.65
C ASP A 385 -10.28 20.24 2.90
N GLY A 386 -9.03 20.61 3.14
CA GLY A 386 -8.30 21.58 2.34
C GLY A 386 -8.25 21.19 0.86
N PHE A 387 -8.05 19.90 0.59
CA PHE A 387 -8.13 19.33 -0.76
C PHE A 387 -9.59 19.22 -1.24
N LEU A 388 -10.47 18.66 -0.41
CA LEU A 388 -11.88 18.44 -0.77
C LEU A 388 -12.61 19.74 -1.18
N LYS A 389 -12.29 20.87 -0.57
CA LYS A 389 -12.88 22.18 -0.90
C LYS A 389 -12.58 22.66 -2.33
N LYS A 390 -11.58 22.07 -2.99
CA LYS A 390 -11.18 22.39 -4.37
C LYS A 390 -11.69 21.37 -5.40
N THR A 391 -12.32 20.30 -4.94
CA THR A 391 -12.84 19.21 -5.76
C THR A 391 -14.15 18.69 -5.16
N HIS A 392 -14.56 17.48 -5.51
CA HIS A 392 -15.67 16.78 -4.86
C HIS A 392 -15.34 15.30 -4.63
N ALA A 393 -16.11 14.67 -3.76
CA ALA A 393 -15.93 13.26 -3.45
C ALA A 393 -16.48 12.37 -4.58
N PHE A 394 -15.86 11.19 -4.72
CA PHE A 394 -16.40 10.14 -5.59
C PHE A 394 -17.77 9.68 -5.09
N VAL A 395 -18.67 9.51 -6.02
CA VAL A 395 -19.99 8.91 -5.80
C VAL A 395 -20.28 7.91 -6.91
N LYS A 396 -21.28 7.07 -6.72
CA LYS A 396 -21.71 6.10 -7.73
C LYS A 396 -21.99 6.78 -9.07
N GLY A 397 -21.23 6.38 -10.09
CA GLY A 397 -21.36 6.90 -11.45
C GLY A 397 -20.64 8.24 -11.72
N ASP A 398 -20.01 8.85 -10.71
CA ASP A 398 -19.23 10.07 -10.89
C ASP A 398 -17.84 9.97 -10.22
N PHE A 399 -16.81 9.89 -11.05
CA PHE A 399 -15.39 9.88 -10.69
C PHE A 399 -14.63 11.10 -11.25
N SER A 400 -15.35 12.16 -11.61
CA SER A 400 -14.76 13.41 -12.10
C SER A 400 -14.11 14.23 -10.98
N GLY A 401 -14.51 14.01 -9.71
CA GLY A 401 -13.82 14.54 -8.55
C GLY A 401 -12.46 13.85 -8.29
N ALA A 402 -11.86 14.18 -7.14
CA ALA A 402 -10.56 13.64 -6.74
C ALA A 402 -10.47 13.32 -5.23
N PHE A 403 -11.61 13.13 -4.56
CA PHE A 403 -11.63 12.83 -3.14
C PHE A 403 -12.34 11.50 -2.84
N PHE A 404 -11.65 10.64 -2.07
CA PHE A 404 -12.17 9.33 -1.69
C PHE A 404 -12.64 9.34 -0.22
N GLN A 405 -13.95 9.28 -0.01
CA GLN A 405 -14.57 9.09 1.31
C GLN A 405 -14.59 7.59 1.64
N ALA A 406 -13.65 7.14 2.44
CA ALA A 406 -13.54 5.72 2.79
C ALA A 406 -14.53 5.27 3.88
N GLY A 407 -15.01 6.24 4.69
CA GLY A 407 -15.67 5.97 5.96
C GLY A 407 -14.64 5.52 7.02
N VAL A 408 -15.08 5.16 8.20
CA VAL A 408 -14.21 4.72 9.31
C VAL A 408 -13.67 3.32 9.00
N ALA A 409 -12.59 3.28 8.18
CA ALA A 409 -11.96 2.05 7.70
C ALA A 409 -10.51 2.33 7.26
N GLU A 410 -9.63 2.63 8.21
CA GLU A 410 -8.26 3.11 7.96
C GLU A 410 -7.43 2.11 7.17
N LEU A 411 -7.46 0.82 7.53
CA LEU A 411 -6.70 -0.22 6.84
C LEU A 411 -7.20 -0.38 5.39
N THR A 412 -8.51 -0.43 5.20
CA THR A 412 -9.10 -0.53 3.85
C THR A 412 -8.76 0.69 3.00
N MET A 413 -8.86 1.90 3.56
CA MET A 413 -8.48 3.15 2.88
C MET A 413 -7.02 3.13 2.44
N ALA A 414 -6.12 2.77 3.33
CA ALA A 414 -4.69 2.68 3.02
C ALA A 414 -4.40 1.64 1.93
N CYS A 415 -5.03 0.47 1.99
CA CYS A 415 -4.88 -0.57 0.96
C CYS A 415 -5.53 -0.14 -0.37
N CYS A 416 -6.64 0.59 -0.38
CA CYS A 416 -7.16 1.19 -1.61
C CYS A 416 -6.17 2.19 -2.22
N CYS A 417 -5.51 3.02 -1.41
CA CYS A 417 -4.45 3.91 -1.89
C CYS A 417 -3.25 3.14 -2.47
N ILE A 418 -2.88 2.00 -1.88
CA ILE A 418 -1.90 1.08 -2.47
C ILE A 418 -2.37 0.58 -3.83
N GLY A 419 -3.62 0.14 -3.94
CA GLY A 419 -4.22 -0.31 -5.21
C GLY A 419 -4.22 0.78 -6.28
N MET A 420 -4.50 2.04 -5.90
CA MET A 420 -4.40 3.20 -6.80
C MET A 420 -2.95 3.40 -7.28
N ALA A 421 -1.97 3.31 -6.37
CA ALA A 421 -0.55 3.42 -6.73
C ALA A 421 -0.09 2.29 -7.65
N LEU A 422 -0.53 1.05 -7.41
CA LEU A 422 -0.27 -0.11 -8.27
C LEU A 422 -0.89 0.05 -9.66
N HIS A 423 -2.06 0.68 -9.77
CA HIS A 423 -2.65 1.00 -11.06
C HIS A 423 -1.76 1.95 -11.87
N GLY A 424 -1.16 2.92 -11.22
CA GLY A 424 -0.38 3.97 -11.86
C GLY A 424 -1.25 5.11 -12.41
N GLY A 425 -0.59 6.18 -12.83
CA GLY A 425 -1.25 7.38 -13.39
C GLY A 425 -1.82 8.32 -12.33
N VAL A 426 -1.85 7.95 -11.05
CA VAL A 426 -2.39 8.73 -9.94
C VAL A 426 -1.43 8.81 -8.76
N ILE A 427 -1.58 9.86 -7.94
CA ILE A 427 -0.81 10.08 -6.71
C ILE A 427 -1.77 9.98 -5.52
N PRO A 428 -1.82 8.84 -4.80
CA PRO A 428 -2.74 8.66 -3.69
C PRO A 428 -2.18 9.27 -2.39
N ALA A 429 -3.08 9.94 -1.64
CA ALA A 429 -2.84 10.38 -0.28
C ALA A 429 -4.03 10.01 0.60
N CYS A 430 -3.80 9.70 1.87
CA CYS A 430 -4.87 9.36 2.82
C CYS A 430 -4.60 9.89 4.23
N GLY A 431 -5.64 10.43 4.85
CA GLY A 431 -5.60 11.09 6.14
C GLY A 431 -6.39 10.36 7.23
N THR A 432 -5.84 10.40 8.45
CA THR A 432 -6.47 10.01 9.70
C THR A 432 -5.71 10.61 10.89
N PHE A 433 -6.12 10.33 12.14
CA PHE A 433 -5.34 10.68 13.32
C PHE A 433 -4.14 9.74 13.50
N PHE A 434 -3.05 10.25 14.04
CA PHE A 434 -1.79 9.50 14.09
C PHE A 434 -1.89 8.23 14.96
N VAL A 435 -2.64 8.24 16.05
CA VAL A 435 -2.87 7.02 16.85
C VAL A 435 -3.49 5.90 16.03
N PHE A 436 -4.35 6.22 15.05
CA PHE A 436 -4.98 5.24 14.16
C PHE A 436 -4.09 4.77 13.02
N SER A 437 -2.84 5.26 12.94
CA SER A 437 -1.80 4.62 12.14
C SER A 437 -1.58 3.16 12.54
N ASP A 438 -1.94 2.78 13.78
CA ASP A 438 -1.90 1.40 14.26
C ASP A 438 -2.80 0.47 13.42
N TYR A 439 -3.98 0.93 13.00
CA TYR A 439 -4.81 0.19 12.05
C TYR A 439 -4.17 0.09 10.66
N MET A 440 -3.36 1.08 10.26
CA MET A 440 -2.78 1.16 8.90
C MET A 440 -1.44 0.44 8.77
N LYS A 441 -0.78 0.04 9.86
CA LYS A 441 0.59 -0.54 9.84
C LYS A 441 0.77 -1.69 8.85
N PRO A 442 -0.16 -2.67 8.73
CA PRO A 442 -0.01 -3.73 7.72
C PRO A 442 0.07 -3.16 6.29
N ALA A 443 -0.75 -2.16 5.97
CA ALA A 443 -0.74 -1.48 4.67
C ALA A 443 0.54 -0.66 4.47
N VAL A 444 0.98 0.10 5.49
CA VAL A 444 2.24 0.87 5.44
C VAL A 444 3.42 -0.05 5.13
N ARG A 445 3.49 -1.22 5.79
CA ARG A 445 4.51 -2.22 5.51
C ARG A 445 4.47 -2.70 4.06
N MET A 446 3.28 -2.95 3.50
CA MET A 446 3.13 -3.41 2.12
C MET A 446 3.47 -2.32 1.10
N ALA A 447 3.09 -1.06 1.37
CA ALA A 447 3.50 0.06 0.54
C ALA A 447 5.04 0.22 0.50
N ALA A 448 5.69 0.06 1.65
CA ALA A 448 7.15 0.10 1.76
C ALA A 448 7.83 -1.06 1.03
N LEU A 449 7.31 -2.30 1.18
CA LEU A 449 7.82 -3.51 0.53
C LEU A 449 7.70 -3.42 -1.00
N MET A 450 6.57 -2.90 -1.50
CA MET A 450 6.34 -2.71 -2.93
C MET A 450 6.91 -1.39 -3.48
N GLU A 451 7.58 -0.60 -2.66
CA GLU A 451 8.20 0.69 -3.05
C GLU A 451 7.20 1.68 -3.69
N LEU A 452 6.00 1.81 -3.10
CA LEU A 452 4.91 2.62 -3.64
C LEU A 452 4.81 4.00 -2.97
N PRO A 453 4.65 5.09 -3.73
CA PRO A 453 4.72 6.46 -3.21
C PRO A 453 3.40 6.97 -2.60
N VAL A 454 2.76 6.19 -1.75
CA VAL A 454 1.56 6.59 -1.02
C VAL A 454 1.90 7.67 0.01
N LYS A 455 1.08 8.72 0.12
CA LYS A 455 1.24 9.82 1.10
C LYS A 455 0.28 9.58 2.27
N PHE A 456 0.83 9.25 3.43
CA PHE A 456 0.08 9.11 4.68
C PHE A 456 0.09 10.44 5.44
N ILE A 457 -1.10 10.98 5.72
CA ILE A 457 -1.31 12.25 6.42
C ILE A 457 -1.86 11.91 7.81
N TRP A 458 -1.00 12.02 8.82
CA TRP A 458 -1.35 11.68 10.18
C TRP A 458 -1.35 12.91 11.07
N THR A 459 -2.53 13.32 11.48
CA THR A 459 -2.71 14.49 12.36
C THR A 459 -2.90 14.09 13.82
N HIS A 460 -2.95 15.06 14.73
CA HIS A 460 -3.06 14.77 16.16
C HIS A 460 -1.84 13.99 16.66
N ASP A 461 -0.67 14.58 16.45
CA ASP A 461 0.65 13.95 16.46
C ASP A 461 1.11 13.45 17.84
N ALA A 462 0.51 13.92 18.96
CA ALA A 462 0.99 13.62 20.31
C ALA A 462 -0.08 13.89 21.38
N PHE A 463 0.27 13.84 22.68
CA PHE A 463 -0.61 14.04 23.82
C PHE A 463 -1.37 15.39 23.82
N ARG A 464 -0.91 16.38 23.04
CA ARG A 464 -1.60 17.67 22.84
C ARG A 464 -2.92 17.56 22.04
N VAL A 465 -3.35 16.32 21.71
CA VAL A 465 -4.74 16.02 21.36
C VAL A 465 -5.66 16.51 22.48
N GLY A 466 -5.24 16.31 23.72
CA GLY A 466 -5.81 16.99 24.86
C GLY A 466 -7.02 16.28 25.46
N GLU A 467 -8.20 16.88 25.31
CA GLU A 467 -9.42 16.47 26.01
C GLU A 467 -9.90 15.06 25.62
N ASP A 468 -9.59 14.57 24.41
CA ASP A 468 -9.95 13.22 23.96
C ASP A 468 -9.19 12.12 24.75
N GLY A 469 -8.02 12.44 25.29
CA GLY A 469 -7.29 11.61 26.24
C GLY A 469 -6.54 10.43 25.61
N PRO A 470 -6.11 9.46 26.44
CA PRO A 470 -5.14 8.42 26.09
C PRO A 470 -5.48 7.57 24.84
N THR A 471 -6.76 7.37 24.56
CA THR A 471 -7.20 6.58 23.39
C THR A 471 -6.91 7.27 22.06
N HIS A 472 -6.64 8.59 22.08
CA HIS A 472 -6.39 9.42 20.91
C HIS A 472 -4.99 10.05 20.91
N GLU A 473 -4.22 9.85 21.96
CA GLU A 473 -2.91 10.44 22.19
C GLU A 473 -1.79 9.46 21.81
N PRO A 474 -1.11 9.65 20.64
CA PRO A 474 0.04 8.83 20.28
C PRO A 474 1.19 9.01 21.28
N VAL A 475 1.85 7.90 21.63
CA VAL A 475 3.05 7.88 22.47
C VAL A 475 4.14 7.03 21.79
N GLU A 476 3.81 5.76 21.52
CA GLU A 476 4.74 4.82 20.90
C GLU A 476 4.72 4.86 19.36
N GLN A 477 3.72 5.46 18.75
CA GLN A 477 3.52 5.46 17.29
C GLN A 477 4.68 6.12 16.54
N GLU A 478 5.23 7.25 17.06
CA GLU A 478 6.35 7.91 16.40
C GLU A 478 7.58 6.99 16.37
N ALA A 479 7.94 6.37 17.51
CA ALA A 479 9.06 5.43 17.57
C ALA A 479 8.88 4.27 16.58
N GLN A 480 7.67 3.70 16.51
CA GLN A 480 7.35 2.60 15.60
C GLN A 480 7.49 3.00 14.11
N ILE A 481 7.01 4.18 13.73
CA ILE A 481 7.10 4.65 12.35
C ILE A 481 8.53 5.07 11.98
N ARG A 482 9.28 5.66 12.92
CA ARG A 482 10.71 5.98 12.73
C ARG A 482 11.57 4.73 12.46
N LEU A 483 11.16 3.54 12.92
CA LEU A 483 11.84 2.30 12.55
C LEU A 483 11.78 2.03 11.04
N MET A 484 10.72 2.47 10.34
CA MET A 484 10.61 2.32 8.89
C MET A 484 11.65 3.16 8.13
N GLU A 485 12.11 4.29 8.68
CA GLU A 485 13.22 5.07 8.11
C GLU A 485 14.57 4.32 8.19
N LYS A 486 14.72 3.40 9.15
CA LYS A 486 15.95 2.63 9.40
C LYS A 486 15.96 1.31 8.62
N LEU A 487 14.78 0.79 8.26
CA LEU A 487 14.61 -0.40 7.45
C LEU A 487 14.94 -0.08 5.99
N LYS A 488 15.73 -0.94 5.33
CA LYS A 488 15.98 -0.86 3.90
C LYS A 488 14.99 -1.73 3.12
N ASN A 489 14.47 -1.18 2.03
CA ASN A 489 13.73 -1.97 1.05
C ASN A 489 14.69 -2.77 0.14
N HIS A 490 14.17 -3.57 -0.79
CA HIS A 490 14.99 -4.41 -1.65
C HIS A 490 15.90 -3.62 -2.60
N SER A 491 15.55 -2.37 -2.93
CA SER A 491 16.41 -1.46 -3.72
C SER A 491 17.51 -0.77 -2.89
N GLY A 492 17.59 -1.07 -1.59
CA GLY A 492 18.59 -0.51 -0.67
C GLY A 492 18.29 0.90 -0.15
N LYS A 493 17.13 1.48 -0.51
CA LYS A 493 16.65 2.78 0.00
C LYS A 493 16.02 2.64 1.39
N ASN A 494 15.87 3.75 2.11
CA ASN A 494 15.02 3.77 3.30
C ASN A 494 13.60 3.40 2.90
N SER A 495 12.96 2.51 3.65
CA SER A 495 11.65 1.97 3.26
C SER A 495 10.51 2.98 3.37
N MET A 496 10.72 4.09 4.07
CA MET A 496 9.73 5.16 4.24
C MET A 496 10.42 6.52 4.46
N LEU A 497 9.81 7.59 3.98
CA LEU A 497 10.14 8.98 4.33
C LEU A 497 9.18 9.44 5.44
N VAL A 498 9.70 9.73 6.63
CA VAL A 498 8.91 10.20 7.77
C VAL A 498 9.23 11.65 8.06
N LEU A 499 8.21 12.50 8.14
CA LEU A 499 8.32 13.95 8.22
C LEU A 499 7.42 14.47 9.36
N ARG A 500 8.00 15.15 10.35
CA ARG A 500 7.27 15.80 11.45
C ARG A 500 7.73 17.25 11.57
N PRO A 501 7.04 18.19 10.87
CA PRO A 501 7.45 19.59 10.80
C PRO A 501 7.23 20.36 12.09
N ALA A 502 8.14 21.31 12.37
CA ALA A 502 8.14 22.14 13.57
C ALA A 502 7.13 23.29 13.51
N ASP A 503 6.79 23.78 12.33
CA ASP A 503 5.84 24.89 12.13
C ASP A 503 5.18 24.88 10.74
N ALA A 504 4.42 25.93 10.44
CA ALA A 504 3.68 26.03 9.19
C ALA A 504 4.57 26.08 7.94
N GLU A 505 5.67 26.80 7.97
CA GLU A 505 6.58 26.93 6.83
C GLU A 505 7.38 25.64 6.60
N GLU A 506 7.88 25.01 7.68
CA GLU A 506 8.53 23.71 7.58
C GLU A 506 7.55 22.64 7.04
N THR A 507 6.24 22.77 7.30
CA THR A 507 5.20 21.90 6.73
C THR A 507 5.17 21.97 5.20
N THR A 508 5.37 23.15 4.62
CA THR A 508 5.45 23.33 3.16
C THR A 508 6.63 22.58 2.58
N VAL A 509 7.81 22.68 3.21
CA VAL A 509 9.00 21.93 2.78
C VAL A 509 8.80 20.44 2.91
N CYS A 510 8.20 19.97 4.02
CA CYS A 510 7.88 18.56 4.22
C CYS A 510 6.94 18.02 3.14
N TRP A 511 5.92 18.78 2.74
CA TRP A 511 5.05 18.40 1.62
C TRP A 511 5.79 18.36 0.29
N ARG A 512 6.70 19.32 0.03
CA ARG A 512 7.55 19.29 -1.16
C ARG A 512 8.34 17.98 -1.22
N LEU A 513 9.03 17.63 -0.16
CA LEU A 513 9.80 16.38 -0.05
C LEU A 513 8.92 15.14 -0.24
N ALA A 514 7.72 15.14 0.35
CA ALA A 514 6.77 14.04 0.18
C ALA A 514 6.32 13.89 -1.28
N MET A 515 6.07 14.99 -2.00
CA MET A 515 5.65 14.97 -3.41
C MET A 515 6.81 14.59 -4.35
N GLU A 516 8.04 14.96 -4.03
CA GLU A 516 9.25 14.58 -4.75
C GLU A 516 9.63 13.10 -4.53
N ASN A 517 9.19 12.50 -3.43
CA ASN A 517 9.43 11.07 -3.14
C ASN A 517 8.47 10.18 -3.94
N THR A 518 8.93 9.67 -5.08
CA THR A 518 8.15 8.82 -6.00
C THR A 518 8.42 7.33 -5.87
N THR A 519 9.25 6.90 -4.92
CA THR A 519 9.74 5.52 -4.85
C THR A 519 9.49 4.81 -3.52
N THR A 520 8.98 5.51 -2.52
CA THR A 520 8.65 4.94 -1.20
C THR A 520 7.48 5.68 -0.58
N PRO A 521 6.75 5.12 0.38
CA PRO A 521 5.71 5.86 1.07
C PRO A 521 6.29 7.02 1.89
N SER A 522 5.50 8.06 2.03
CA SER A 522 5.83 9.22 2.88
C SER A 522 4.79 9.36 3.99
N ALA A 523 5.24 9.70 5.20
CA ALA A 523 4.40 10.06 6.33
C ALA A 523 4.58 11.54 6.67
N LEU A 524 3.47 12.25 6.84
CA LEU A 524 3.40 13.60 7.38
C LEU A 524 2.71 13.52 8.76
N ILE A 525 3.45 13.77 9.82
CA ILE A 525 2.98 13.72 11.21
C ILE A 525 2.75 15.15 11.69
N LEU A 526 1.49 15.53 11.94
CA LEU A 526 1.04 16.91 12.00
C LEU A 526 0.31 17.22 13.32
N SER A 527 0.60 18.36 13.92
CA SER A 527 0.02 18.80 15.18
C SER A 527 -1.47 19.15 15.09
N ARG A 528 -2.21 18.92 16.17
CA ARG A 528 -3.57 19.44 16.37
C ARG A 528 -3.54 20.90 16.84
N GLN A 529 -2.68 21.23 17.79
CA GLN A 529 -2.55 22.55 18.39
C GLN A 529 -1.74 23.49 17.51
N ASN A 530 -1.96 24.77 17.68
CA ASN A 530 -1.15 25.82 17.07
C ASN A 530 0.29 25.78 17.60
N ILE A 531 1.24 26.12 16.73
CA ILE A 531 2.67 26.14 17.04
C ILE A 531 3.23 27.51 16.67
N GLU A 532 4.06 28.07 17.54
CA GLU A 532 4.80 29.29 17.21
C GLU A 532 5.79 29.03 16.07
N MET A 533 6.00 30.09 15.26
CA MET A 533 6.97 30.02 14.16
C MET A 533 8.39 29.86 14.68
N LEU A 534 9.23 29.19 13.91
CA LEU A 534 10.67 29.19 14.12
C LEU A 534 11.23 30.63 14.03
N PRO A 535 12.42 30.90 14.58
CA PRO A 535 12.99 32.24 14.63
C PRO A 535 13.03 32.93 13.26
N GLU A 536 12.80 34.24 13.26
CA GLU A 536 12.86 35.07 12.06
C GLU A 536 14.24 34.93 11.37
N GLY A 537 14.22 34.81 10.03
CA GLY A 537 15.43 34.59 9.22
C GLY A 537 15.87 33.15 9.10
N ASN A 538 15.09 32.19 9.64
CA ASN A 538 15.34 30.76 9.46
C ASN A 538 15.26 30.35 7.97
N ASP A 539 16.25 29.60 7.49
CA ASP A 539 16.23 29.02 6.13
C ASP A 539 15.55 27.65 6.14
N TYR A 540 14.24 27.66 5.94
CA TYR A 540 13.41 26.45 5.92
C TYR A 540 13.82 25.43 4.85
N ASN A 541 14.54 25.83 3.79
CA ASN A 541 15.03 24.88 2.79
C ASN A 541 16.03 23.89 3.39
N GLN A 542 16.71 24.23 4.49
CA GLN A 542 17.60 23.31 5.18
C GLN A 542 16.87 22.06 5.76
N ALA A 543 15.54 22.13 5.96
CA ALA A 543 14.75 20.98 6.38
C ALA A 543 14.85 19.78 5.39
N GLU A 544 15.20 20.02 4.13
CA GLU A 544 15.47 18.96 3.15
C GLU A 544 16.64 18.05 3.53
N LYS A 545 17.52 18.49 4.43
CA LYS A 545 18.61 17.69 4.98
C LYS A 545 18.18 16.76 6.13
N GLY A 546 16.94 16.91 6.60
CA GLY A 546 16.34 16.08 7.66
C GLY A 546 16.65 16.53 9.09
N ALA A 547 17.71 17.29 9.31
CA ALA A 547 17.98 18.04 10.54
C ALA A 547 18.85 19.26 10.21
N TYR A 548 18.59 20.38 10.89
CA TYR A 548 19.32 21.62 10.66
C TYR A 548 19.24 22.56 11.87
N VAL A 549 20.16 23.51 11.95
CA VAL A 549 20.21 24.50 13.03
C VAL A 549 19.17 25.58 12.77
N VAL A 550 18.26 25.80 13.72
CA VAL A 550 17.19 26.81 13.64
C VAL A 550 17.47 28.04 14.49
N ALA A 551 18.31 27.88 15.52
CA ALA A 551 18.72 29.01 16.37
C ALA A 551 20.05 28.75 17.08
N GLY A 552 20.73 29.80 17.49
CA GLY A 552 21.93 29.74 18.34
C GLY A 552 23.24 29.98 17.59
N SER A 553 24.38 29.65 18.23
CA SER A 553 25.71 29.87 17.72
C SER A 553 26.16 28.74 16.80
N ASP A 554 26.87 29.10 15.72
CA ASP A 554 27.45 28.12 14.81
C ASP A 554 28.73 27.48 15.35
N GLU A 555 29.51 28.20 16.19
CA GLU A 555 30.85 27.77 16.58
C GLU A 555 31.08 27.61 18.08
N ASP A 556 30.39 28.40 18.93
CA ASP A 556 30.64 28.43 20.38
C ASP A 556 29.32 28.21 21.17
N TYR A 557 29.07 27.00 21.56
CA TYR A 557 27.90 26.59 22.34
C TYR A 557 28.26 25.50 23.37
N ASP A 558 27.55 25.51 24.49
CA ASP A 558 27.73 24.60 25.62
C ASP A 558 26.91 23.32 25.42
N VAL A 559 25.71 23.45 24.81
CA VAL A 559 24.75 22.38 24.65
C VAL A 559 23.96 22.52 23.34
N ILE A 560 23.53 21.37 22.80
CA ILE A 560 22.63 21.27 21.68
C ILE A 560 21.26 20.81 22.19
N LEU A 561 20.21 21.53 21.81
CA LEU A 561 18.82 21.15 22.02
C LEU A 561 18.24 20.64 20.70
N LEU A 562 17.61 19.46 20.68
CA LEU A 562 17.06 18.90 19.44
C LEU A 562 15.67 18.27 19.65
N ALA A 563 14.80 18.49 18.68
CA ALA A 563 13.44 17.94 18.64
C ALA A 563 12.92 17.85 17.20
N SER A 564 11.80 17.16 17.03
CA SER A 564 10.94 17.25 15.84
C SER A 564 9.57 17.81 16.22
N GLY A 565 8.85 18.37 15.25
CA GLY A 565 7.49 18.84 15.50
C GLY A 565 7.41 19.98 16.51
N SER A 566 6.30 20.02 17.24
CA SER A 566 5.96 21.10 18.20
C SER A 566 6.95 21.28 19.36
N GLU A 567 7.74 20.25 19.67
CA GLU A 567 8.72 20.32 20.76
C GLU A 567 9.88 21.28 20.44
N VAL A 568 10.13 21.60 19.15
CA VAL A 568 11.14 22.60 18.77
C VAL A 568 10.80 23.97 19.39
N SER A 569 9.53 24.40 19.36
CA SER A 569 9.12 25.67 19.99
C SER A 569 9.26 25.64 21.52
N THR A 570 9.06 24.50 22.15
CA THR A 570 9.31 24.33 23.60
C THR A 570 10.80 24.45 23.91
N LEU A 571 11.66 23.86 23.07
CA LEU A 571 13.13 24.03 23.21
C LEU A 571 13.57 25.48 23.02
N GLU A 572 12.96 26.22 22.09
CA GLU A 572 13.23 27.65 21.90
C GLU A 572 12.88 28.49 23.16
N ALA A 573 11.75 28.18 23.80
CA ALA A 573 11.39 28.82 25.07
C ALA A 573 12.45 28.55 26.16
N GLY A 574 12.91 27.30 26.29
CA GLY A 574 13.98 26.93 27.22
C GLY A 574 15.33 27.58 26.86
N ALA A 575 15.65 27.65 25.55
CA ALA A 575 16.87 28.28 25.07
C ALA A 575 16.96 29.76 25.45
N LYS A 576 15.84 30.49 25.45
CA LYS A 576 15.77 31.88 25.92
C LYS A 576 16.16 32.00 27.39
N LEU A 577 15.69 31.10 28.25
CA LEU A 577 16.02 31.05 29.67
C LEU A 577 17.49 30.71 29.90
N LEU A 578 18.00 29.71 29.22
CA LEU A 578 19.42 29.33 29.28
C LEU A 578 20.34 30.46 28.86
N LYS A 579 20.03 31.17 27.76
CA LYS A 579 20.78 32.33 27.29
C LYS A 579 20.78 33.48 28.29
N ALA A 580 19.65 33.70 28.95
CA ALA A 580 19.57 34.72 30.04
C ALA A 580 20.48 34.37 31.22
N ASP A 581 20.76 33.08 31.47
CA ASP A 581 21.69 32.61 32.50
C ASP A 581 23.13 32.41 31.97
N GLY A 582 23.43 32.93 30.78
CA GLY A 582 24.78 32.94 30.17
C GLY A 582 25.18 31.59 29.51
N ILE A 583 24.28 30.61 29.41
CA ILE A 583 24.55 29.34 28.73
C ILE A 583 24.32 29.50 27.23
N LYS A 584 25.29 29.14 26.44
CA LYS A 584 25.23 29.20 24.98
C LYS A 584 24.59 27.94 24.44
N VAL A 585 23.54 28.08 23.66
CA VAL A 585 22.75 26.98 23.14
C VAL A 585 22.69 27.00 21.61
N ARG A 586 22.66 25.81 21.02
CA ARG A 586 22.27 25.59 19.64
C ARG A 586 20.94 24.83 19.64
N VAL A 587 19.96 25.25 18.83
CA VAL A 587 18.67 24.56 18.69
C VAL A 587 18.61 23.96 17.28
N VAL A 588 18.20 22.70 17.20
CA VAL A 588 18.14 21.88 15.97
C VAL A 588 16.73 21.34 15.78
N SER A 589 16.12 21.64 14.64
CA SER A 589 14.92 20.94 14.16
C SER A 589 15.31 19.65 13.44
N VAL A 590 14.62 18.55 13.73
CA VAL A 590 14.85 17.23 13.14
C VAL A 590 13.54 16.74 12.49
N PRO A 591 13.07 17.35 11.40
CA PRO A 591 11.82 16.90 10.75
C PRO A 591 11.91 15.46 10.24
N SER A 592 13.10 14.94 9.87
CA SER A 592 13.29 13.56 9.39
C SER A 592 14.64 12.98 9.80
N GLU A 593 14.66 12.06 10.76
CA GLU A 593 15.88 11.35 11.15
C GLU A 593 16.49 10.57 9.97
N GLY A 594 15.66 9.91 9.16
CA GLY A 594 16.12 9.10 8.04
C GLY A 594 16.85 9.91 6.98
N LEU A 595 16.34 11.10 6.62
CA LEU A 595 17.02 12.02 5.72
C LEU A 595 18.33 12.53 6.31
N PHE A 596 18.35 12.90 7.59
CA PHE A 596 19.56 13.37 8.26
C PHE A 596 20.65 12.28 8.28
N ARG A 597 20.29 11.05 8.60
CA ARG A 597 21.26 9.93 8.61
C ARG A 597 21.78 9.56 7.22
N SER A 598 21.07 9.93 6.16
CA SER A 598 21.52 9.74 4.77
C SER A 598 22.48 10.84 4.28
N GLN A 599 22.63 11.94 5.03
CA GLN A 599 23.59 12.99 4.70
C GLN A 599 25.03 12.53 4.89
N SER A 600 25.97 13.30 4.33
CA SER A 600 27.40 13.06 4.54
C SER A 600 27.76 13.12 6.04
N LYS A 601 28.83 12.44 6.43
CA LYS A 601 29.29 12.47 7.83
C LYS A 601 29.70 13.88 8.26
N GLU A 602 30.26 14.66 7.33
CA GLU A 602 30.65 16.05 7.56
C GLU A 602 29.42 16.90 7.90
N TYR A 603 28.33 16.74 7.14
CA TYR A 603 27.08 17.44 7.45
C TYR A 603 26.49 17.00 8.79
N GLN A 604 26.42 15.69 9.04
CA GLN A 604 25.93 15.18 10.33
C GLN A 604 26.73 15.76 11.50
N GLN A 605 28.06 15.85 11.38
CA GLN A 605 28.93 16.42 12.41
C GLN A 605 28.82 17.94 12.51
N SER A 606 28.50 18.66 11.43
CA SER A 606 28.28 20.09 11.50
C SER A 606 27.01 20.46 12.28
N VAL A 607 25.97 19.62 12.21
CA VAL A 607 24.70 19.83 12.92
C VAL A 607 24.71 19.25 14.34
N LEU A 608 25.09 17.96 14.47
CA LEU A 608 25.11 17.20 15.73
C LEU A 608 26.52 16.61 15.99
N PRO A 609 27.54 17.41 16.29
CA PRO A 609 28.90 16.92 16.50
C PRO A 609 29.01 15.95 17.68
N CYS A 610 29.96 15.01 17.57
CA CYS A 610 30.36 14.18 18.69
C CYS A 610 31.01 15.01 19.79
N GLY A 611 30.93 14.56 21.06
CA GLY A 611 31.59 15.19 22.19
C GLY A 611 30.91 16.44 22.73
N LYS A 612 29.79 16.90 22.15
CA LYS A 612 28.95 17.94 22.71
C LYS A 612 27.75 17.35 23.46
N LYS A 613 27.43 17.91 24.63
CA LYS A 613 26.20 17.56 25.37
C LYS A 613 24.98 17.86 24.52
N LYS A 614 24.01 16.93 24.54
CA LYS A 614 22.79 17.05 23.75
C LYS A 614 21.57 16.77 24.64
N PHE A 615 20.58 17.64 24.57
CA PHE A 615 19.28 17.46 25.18
C PHE A 615 18.21 17.30 24.10
N GLY A 616 17.53 16.16 24.08
CA GLY A 616 16.40 15.89 23.19
C GLY A 616 15.05 16.07 23.91
N MET A 617 14.02 16.52 23.20
CA MET A 617 12.65 16.52 23.69
C MET A 617 11.73 15.91 22.65
N THR A 618 10.89 14.96 23.05
CA THR A 618 9.87 14.34 22.20
C THR A 618 8.58 14.15 22.99
N ALA A 619 7.44 14.37 22.34
CA ALA A 619 6.13 14.11 22.95
C ALA A 619 5.75 12.62 22.96
N GLY A 620 6.59 11.74 22.42
CA GLY A 620 6.50 10.29 22.49
C GLY A 620 7.58 9.68 23.39
N LEU A 621 7.88 8.41 23.18
CA LEU A 621 8.89 7.68 23.95
C LEU A 621 10.30 8.25 23.73
N PRO A 622 11.16 8.36 24.79
CA PRO A 622 12.54 8.85 24.69
C PRO A 622 13.38 8.16 23.62
N VAL A 623 13.16 6.85 23.37
CA VAL A 623 13.86 6.04 22.37
C VAL A 623 13.84 6.67 20.96
N THR A 624 12.85 7.51 20.67
CA THR A 624 12.72 8.22 19.40
C THR A 624 13.96 9.08 19.10
N LEU A 625 14.58 9.71 20.11
CA LEU A 625 15.72 10.61 19.96
C LEU A 625 17.04 10.10 20.56
N GLU A 626 17.04 9.03 21.37
CA GLU A 626 18.24 8.48 22.03
C GLU A 626 19.41 8.26 21.06
N GLY A 627 19.12 7.76 19.85
CA GLY A 627 20.12 7.54 18.82
C GLY A 627 20.76 8.81 18.23
N LEU A 628 20.18 9.99 18.49
CA LEU A 628 20.71 11.28 18.05
C LEU A 628 21.44 12.01 19.19
N VAL A 629 20.96 11.89 20.41
CA VAL A 629 21.62 12.52 21.57
C VAL A 629 22.88 11.76 22.01
N GLY A 630 22.90 10.45 21.88
CA GLY A 630 24.01 9.59 22.29
C GLY A 630 24.08 9.34 23.80
N ALA A 631 25.08 8.59 24.25
CA ALA A 631 25.21 8.13 25.64
C ALA A 631 25.45 9.26 26.69
N ASP A 632 26.04 10.37 26.25
CA ASP A 632 26.31 11.52 27.12
C ASP A 632 25.19 12.58 27.08
N GLY A 633 24.08 12.29 26.38
CA GLY A 633 22.91 13.15 26.26
C GLY A 633 21.77 12.73 27.17
N CYS A 634 20.68 13.51 27.15
CA CYS A 634 19.45 13.24 27.86
C CYS A 634 18.26 13.50 26.94
N VAL A 635 17.22 12.68 27.05
CA VAL A 635 15.96 12.88 26.32
C VAL A 635 14.83 13.04 27.35
N TRP A 636 14.06 14.12 27.23
CA TRP A 636 12.77 14.25 27.89
C TRP A 636 11.68 13.72 26.96
N GLY A 637 10.96 12.71 27.36
CA GLY A 637 9.89 12.08 26.62
C GLY A 637 8.76 11.62 27.50
N LEU A 638 7.67 11.19 26.92
CA LEU A 638 6.52 10.63 27.62
C LEU A 638 6.69 9.12 27.77
N GLU A 639 6.86 8.65 29.01
CA GLU A 639 7.07 7.23 29.33
C GLU A 639 5.81 6.52 29.84
N SER A 640 4.65 7.18 29.74
CA SER A 640 3.34 6.63 30.09
C SER A 640 2.32 6.99 29.02
N PHE A 641 1.16 6.35 29.03
CA PHE A 641 0.02 6.87 28.29
C PHE A 641 -0.33 8.28 28.76
N GLY A 642 -0.95 9.08 27.89
CA GLY A 642 -1.33 10.44 28.17
C GLY A 642 -2.54 10.56 29.11
N PHE A 643 -3.11 11.76 29.20
CA PHE A 643 -4.19 12.09 30.12
C PHE A 643 -5.21 13.03 29.48
N SER A 644 -6.47 12.90 29.84
CA SER A 644 -7.53 13.78 29.35
C SER A 644 -7.54 15.11 30.12
N ALA A 645 -7.08 16.18 29.46
CA ALA A 645 -7.15 17.55 29.92
C ALA A 645 -6.91 18.55 28.78
N PRO A 646 -7.21 19.85 28.92
CA PRO A 646 -6.75 20.85 27.96
C PRO A 646 -5.23 20.77 27.79
N TYR A 647 -4.77 20.82 26.52
CA TYR A 647 -3.35 20.55 26.19
C TYR A 647 -2.34 21.42 26.97
N LYS A 648 -2.68 22.66 27.27
CA LYS A 648 -1.81 23.54 28.10
C LYS A 648 -1.62 23.02 29.52
N VAL A 649 -2.67 22.41 30.09
CA VAL A 649 -2.58 21.75 31.40
C VAL A 649 -1.67 20.51 31.29
N LEU A 650 -1.78 19.78 30.20
CA LEU A 650 -0.91 18.62 29.94
C LEU A 650 0.55 19.07 29.77
N ASP A 651 0.82 20.14 29.02
CA ASP A 651 2.17 20.71 28.90
C ASP A 651 2.80 20.98 30.26
N GLU A 652 2.05 21.66 31.17
CA GLU A 652 2.53 21.96 32.50
C GLU A 652 2.74 20.70 33.36
N LYS A 653 1.77 19.78 33.35
CA LYS A 653 1.79 18.59 34.23
C LYS A 653 2.81 17.56 33.77
N LEU A 654 3.06 17.44 32.47
CA LEU A 654 4.01 16.52 31.87
C LEU A 654 5.40 17.14 31.64
N GLY A 655 5.57 18.43 31.97
CA GLY A 655 6.86 19.10 31.89
C GLY A 655 7.32 19.50 30.49
N TYR A 656 6.39 19.73 29.59
CA TYR A 656 6.71 20.25 28.26
C TYR A 656 6.68 21.76 28.20
N THR A 657 7.52 22.37 29.08
CA THR A 657 7.66 23.82 29.26
C THR A 657 9.10 24.27 29.14
N GLY A 658 9.30 25.55 28.81
CA GLY A 658 10.63 26.15 28.75
C GLY A 658 11.40 26.08 30.06
N GLU A 659 10.69 26.20 31.20
CA GLU A 659 11.25 26.09 32.55
C GLU A 659 11.82 24.68 32.79
N ASN A 660 11.08 23.64 32.42
CA ASN A 660 11.59 22.28 32.56
C ASN A 660 12.79 21.99 31.62
N VAL A 661 12.77 22.49 30.39
CA VAL A 661 13.94 22.42 29.51
C VAL A 661 15.16 23.04 30.20
N TYR A 662 15.02 24.25 30.77
CA TYR A 662 16.08 24.93 31.49
C TYR A 662 16.60 24.06 32.66
N GLU A 663 15.75 23.53 33.49
CA GLU A 663 16.12 22.71 34.63
C GLU A 663 16.85 21.40 34.23
N GLN A 664 16.36 20.71 33.20
CA GLN A 664 16.97 19.45 32.75
C GLN A 664 18.33 19.68 32.09
N VAL A 665 18.47 20.78 31.34
CA VAL A 665 19.74 21.13 30.72
C VAL A 665 20.77 21.57 31.78
N LYS A 666 20.37 22.29 32.79
CA LYS A 666 21.25 22.63 33.95
C LYS A 666 21.76 21.34 34.61
N LYS A 667 20.90 20.35 34.85
CA LYS A 667 21.31 19.05 35.39
C LYS A 667 22.27 18.31 34.46
N LEU A 668 22.04 18.36 33.15
CA LEU A 668 22.89 17.70 32.15
C LEU A 668 24.30 18.33 32.11
N LEU A 669 24.41 19.66 32.34
CA LEU A 669 25.69 20.40 32.30
C LEU A 669 26.45 20.33 33.63
N ALA A 670 25.79 20.09 34.77
CA ALA A 670 26.41 19.91 36.07
C ALA A 670 27.23 18.60 36.14
#